data_a1603e2b0627c4ba4a3ff26097979408
#
_entry.id   a1603e2b0627c4ba4a3ff26097979408
#
_cell.length_a   1.000
_cell.length_b   1.000
_cell.length_c   1.000
_cell.angle_alpha   90.00
_cell.angle_beta   90.00
_cell.angle_gamma   90.00
#
_symmetry.space_group_name_H-M   'P 1'
#
loop_
_entity.id
_entity.type
_entity.pdbx_description
1 polymer ?
#
loop_
_entity_poly.entity_id
_entity_poly.type
_entity_poly.pdbx_seq_one_letter_code
_entity_poly.pdbx_strand_id
1 'polypeptide(L)'
;METTQLDTQTTTESNVAARPEEPSLPPLEWMQRNLFGGGQGSIWAVARSSALTIVFTLLGLFAYQQLLNFIFSEETNWNSVRVNLRLLFTQAYPESDYHRVWISLGLVLILSGVGLGLMKVGQGISMKKIATWFVGWGGLVVLGVFLRQPSVLLGDDGTPLLADADGVPLARDGLGTLVYLDGSPAPSQGLSVVRESYGDAIASRSGWLLIGLVLIGLAAAIWFGLGDERRRSTFLPAIPFSLAGIGALISTTWWYNWGNYTFSTDEETGVSGFNFEPGVKVAETTRNPWTIMFVVLVGTYLLGRRLRGSAFEPRIKGLLTLGWFLAPFITFFAILRGPEFDWGYVAAVDVPLWLAFGIGGAALMWVLTKPGIGELGRVLAVLVLAIAAFTWIAAFFGWFGMLQKVRLSFLLLGLAALLAPNFIGEARQRLTLVYGWIGTITVFHVMVTIINTPSSIEVPTEDFAGGFMVTIYVTVFTLLFSFPLGVLLALARTSRLPIFRLLATIYIESFRGVPLITMLFFFTVFVNLFLPEGMELALLAAVTIAFVLFSAAYLAENVRGGLQAVRRGQYEASDALGLTTVQRTGFIVLPQGLRVSIPPLVGQAIATYKETSLLAIVGVFDFLRMARDIMPNQPEFLGERKPALLFICVVYFVGAYAMSKYSQRLEKNLGVGER
;
A
#
# COMPACT_ATOMS: atom_id res chain seq x y z
N MET A 1 -28.89 -49.49 44.35
CA MET A 1 -28.05 -50.36 43.54
C MET A 1 -28.25 -49.96 42.11
N GLU A 2 -27.27 -49.48 41.55
CA GLU A 2 -26.82 -49.17 40.19
C GLU A 2 -26.37 -47.72 40.09
N THR A 3 -25.08 -47.60 40.20
CA THR A 3 -24.31 -46.40 39.94
C THR A 3 -24.16 -46.24 38.44
N THR A 4 -24.81 -45.23 37.88
CA THR A 4 -24.57 -44.83 36.50
C THR A 4 -23.44 -43.80 36.45
N GLN A 5 -22.31 -44.22 35.93
CA GLN A 5 -21.17 -43.37 35.61
C GLN A 5 -21.57 -42.34 34.53
N LEU A 6 -21.42 -41.06 34.84
CA LEU A 6 -21.48 -39.98 33.87
C LEU A 6 -20.11 -39.95 33.14
N ASP A 7 -20.13 -40.44 31.89
CA ASP A 7 -19.07 -40.30 30.95
C ASP A 7 -18.86 -38.82 30.64
N THR A 8 -17.71 -38.28 31.03
CA THR A 8 -17.18 -37.02 30.59
C THR A 8 -16.78 -37.15 29.10
N GLN A 9 -17.73 -36.85 28.23
CA GLN A 9 -17.41 -36.64 26.82
C GLN A 9 -16.56 -35.36 26.70
N THR A 10 -15.26 -35.59 26.52
CA THR A 10 -14.34 -34.64 25.95
C THR A 10 -14.94 -34.05 24.68
N THR A 11 -15.16 -32.75 24.69
CA THR A 11 -15.52 -31.96 23.52
C THR A 11 -14.40 -32.11 22.47
N THR A 12 -14.61 -33.03 21.55
CA THR A 12 -13.87 -33.08 20.30
C THR A 12 -14.06 -31.76 19.58
N GLU A 13 -12.98 -30.98 19.45
CA GLU A 13 -12.90 -29.89 18.49
C GLU A 13 -13.45 -30.41 17.16
N SER A 14 -14.51 -29.76 16.69
CA SER A 14 -15.05 -30.05 15.36
C SER A 14 -13.96 -29.77 14.35
N ASN A 15 -13.32 -30.83 13.88
CA ASN A 15 -12.60 -30.83 12.63
C ASN A 15 -13.60 -30.45 11.54
N VAL A 16 -13.72 -29.15 11.27
CA VAL A 16 -14.31 -28.66 10.02
C VAL A 16 -13.43 -29.24 8.96
N ALA A 17 -13.92 -30.30 8.32
CA ALA A 17 -13.20 -30.95 7.23
C ALA A 17 -12.93 -29.86 6.17
N ALA A 18 -11.67 -29.49 6.05
CA ALA A 18 -11.23 -28.68 4.92
C ALA A 18 -11.79 -29.35 3.66
N ARG A 19 -12.43 -28.58 2.78
CA ARG A 19 -12.85 -29.10 1.46
C ARG A 19 -11.70 -29.93 0.94
N PRO A 20 -11.93 -31.20 0.55
CA PRO A 20 -10.85 -31.99 -0.06
C PRO A 20 -10.31 -31.15 -1.21
N GLU A 21 -9.03 -30.77 -1.13
CA GLU A 21 -8.35 -30.17 -2.28
C GLU A 21 -8.60 -31.14 -3.44
N GLU A 22 -9.21 -30.66 -4.52
CA GLU A 22 -9.42 -31.50 -5.72
C GLU A 22 -8.05 -32.16 -6.01
N PRO A 23 -8.00 -33.47 -6.19
CA PRO A 23 -6.74 -34.17 -6.42
C PRO A 23 -6.04 -33.48 -7.59
N SER A 24 -4.78 -33.15 -7.44
CA SER A 24 -3.99 -32.52 -8.49
C SER A 24 -4.02 -33.39 -9.72
N LEU A 25 -4.73 -32.97 -10.74
CA LEU A 25 -4.79 -33.67 -12.01
C LEU A 25 -3.37 -33.83 -12.57
N PRO A 26 -3.03 -34.95 -13.20
CA PRO A 26 -1.82 -35.08 -13.98
C PRO A 26 -1.67 -33.89 -14.94
N PRO A 27 -0.46 -33.39 -15.22
CA PRO A 27 -0.27 -32.19 -16.03
C PRO A 27 -1.00 -32.26 -17.38
N LEU A 28 -1.04 -33.41 -18.01
CA LEU A 28 -1.73 -33.61 -19.29
C LEU A 28 -3.25 -33.50 -19.15
N GLU A 29 -3.84 -34.13 -18.12
CA GLU A 29 -5.25 -34.01 -17.81
C GLU A 29 -5.66 -32.60 -17.38
N TRP A 30 -4.79 -31.93 -16.59
CA TRP A 30 -5.00 -30.55 -16.23
C TRP A 30 -5.02 -29.62 -17.46
N MET A 31 -4.06 -29.84 -18.37
CA MET A 31 -3.99 -29.09 -19.63
C MET A 31 -5.22 -29.39 -20.49
N GLN A 32 -5.60 -30.65 -20.65
CA GLN A 32 -6.79 -31.04 -21.43
C GLN A 32 -8.06 -30.40 -20.85
N ARG A 33 -8.22 -30.43 -19.53
CA ARG A 33 -9.41 -29.89 -18.88
C ARG A 33 -9.47 -28.37 -18.91
N ASN A 34 -8.34 -27.66 -18.67
CA ASN A 34 -8.33 -26.22 -18.48
C ASN A 34 -7.98 -25.43 -19.76
N LEU A 35 -7.20 -26.00 -20.66
CA LEU A 35 -6.77 -25.32 -21.88
C LEU A 35 -7.54 -25.79 -23.14
N PHE A 36 -8.01 -27.04 -23.15
CA PHE A 36 -8.63 -27.63 -24.32
C PHE A 36 -10.10 -28.08 -24.12
N GLY A 37 -10.75 -27.59 -23.06
CA GLY A 37 -12.19 -27.78 -22.82
C GLY A 37 -12.62 -29.17 -22.34
N GLY A 38 -11.71 -29.97 -21.76
CA GLY A 38 -12.03 -31.19 -21.00
C GLY A 38 -12.54 -32.38 -21.77
N GLY A 39 -12.56 -32.38 -23.08
CA GLY A 39 -13.01 -33.52 -23.90
C GLY A 39 -14.51 -33.85 -23.83
N GLN A 40 -15.29 -33.11 -23.07
CA GLN A 40 -16.75 -33.32 -22.90
C GLN A 40 -17.57 -32.28 -23.67
N GLY A 41 -17.24 -32.02 -24.90
CA GLY A 41 -17.96 -31.06 -25.72
C GLY A 41 -18.04 -31.49 -27.20
N SER A 42 -18.84 -30.77 -27.97
CA SER A 42 -18.80 -30.95 -29.44
C SER A 42 -17.40 -30.63 -29.96
N ILE A 43 -16.99 -31.27 -31.06
CA ILE A 43 -15.69 -31.02 -31.72
C ILE A 43 -15.45 -29.52 -31.93
N TRP A 44 -16.49 -28.75 -32.19
CA TRP A 44 -16.45 -27.30 -32.35
C TRP A 44 -16.12 -26.56 -31.06
N ALA A 45 -16.57 -27.03 -29.90
CA ALA A 45 -16.25 -26.42 -28.62
C ALA A 45 -14.75 -26.62 -28.26
N VAL A 46 -14.24 -27.83 -28.52
CA VAL A 46 -12.82 -28.16 -28.32
C VAL A 46 -11.94 -27.35 -29.29
N ALA A 47 -12.32 -27.27 -30.57
CA ALA A 47 -11.58 -26.52 -31.58
C ALA A 47 -11.53 -25.01 -31.23
N ARG A 48 -12.67 -24.43 -30.79
CA ARG A 48 -12.72 -23.03 -30.37
C ARG A 48 -11.87 -22.76 -29.12
N SER A 49 -11.95 -23.62 -28.13
CA SER A 49 -11.13 -23.51 -26.90
C SER A 49 -9.64 -23.62 -27.21
N SER A 50 -9.25 -24.58 -28.07
CA SER A 50 -7.86 -24.74 -28.51
C SER A 50 -7.36 -23.54 -29.32
N ALA A 51 -8.17 -23.01 -30.23
CA ALA A 51 -7.82 -21.82 -31.00
C ALA A 51 -7.63 -20.61 -30.12
N LEU A 52 -8.54 -20.36 -29.16
CA LEU A 52 -8.40 -19.27 -28.18
C LEU A 52 -7.15 -19.45 -27.33
N THR A 53 -6.85 -20.65 -26.86
CA THR A 53 -5.64 -20.93 -26.08
C THR A 53 -4.39 -20.63 -26.89
N ILE A 54 -4.34 -21.04 -28.17
CA ILE A 54 -3.21 -20.73 -29.06
C ILE A 54 -3.07 -19.21 -29.24
N VAL A 55 -4.17 -18.52 -29.54
CA VAL A 55 -4.14 -17.05 -29.74
C VAL A 55 -3.63 -16.32 -28.48
N PHE A 56 -4.19 -16.66 -27.31
CA PHE A 56 -3.73 -16.03 -26.06
C PHE A 56 -2.27 -16.38 -25.70
N THR A 57 -1.84 -17.60 -26.02
CA THR A 57 -0.43 -18.00 -25.82
C THR A 57 0.48 -17.19 -26.74
N LEU A 58 0.15 -17.06 -28.02
CA LEU A 58 0.92 -16.26 -28.97
C LEU A 58 0.96 -14.77 -28.58
N LEU A 59 -0.18 -14.21 -28.17
CA LEU A 59 -0.25 -12.84 -27.65
C LEU A 59 0.62 -12.67 -26.40
N GLY A 60 0.58 -13.65 -25.49
CA GLY A 60 1.39 -13.65 -24.29
C GLY A 60 2.90 -13.70 -24.58
N LEU A 61 3.30 -14.58 -25.51
CA LEU A 61 4.69 -14.68 -25.96
C LEU A 61 5.15 -13.40 -26.67
N PHE A 62 4.31 -12.83 -27.51
CA PHE A 62 4.60 -11.55 -28.17
C PHE A 62 4.77 -10.41 -27.14
N ALA A 63 3.82 -10.29 -26.20
CA ALA A 63 3.92 -9.28 -25.13
C ALA A 63 5.17 -9.47 -24.27
N TYR A 64 5.51 -10.71 -23.94
CA TYR A 64 6.72 -11.05 -23.21
C TYR A 64 7.99 -10.69 -23.99
N GLN A 65 8.03 -11.00 -25.28
CA GLN A 65 9.13 -10.63 -26.16
C GLN A 65 9.31 -9.10 -26.21
N GLN A 66 8.22 -8.33 -26.40
CA GLN A 66 8.28 -6.87 -26.43
C GLN A 66 8.78 -6.29 -25.10
N LEU A 67 8.33 -6.86 -23.98
CA LEU A 67 8.79 -6.46 -22.65
C LEU A 67 10.29 -6.72 -22.47
N LEU A 68 10.78 -7.90 -22.85
CA LEU A 68 12.21 -8.23 -22.77
C LEU A 68 13.05 -7.32 -23.68
N ASN A 69 12.60 -7.11 -24.92
CA ASN A 69 13.29 -6.24 -25.85
C ASN A 69 13.38 -4.82 -25.29
N PHE A 70 12.31 -4.31 -24.69
CA PHE A 70 12.32 -3.00 -24.03
C PHE A 70 13.26 -2.96 -22.81
N ILE A 71 13.17 -3.93 -21.90
CA ILE A 71 13.97 -3.94 -20.65
C ILE A 71 15.48 -4.01 -20.95
N PHE A 72 15.86 -4.77 -21.96
CA PHE A 72 17.26 -5.03 -22.30
C PHE A 72 17.73 -4.32 -23.56
N SER A 73 16.97 -3.36 -24.09
CA SER A 73 17.39 -2.53 -25.19
C SER A 73 18.46 -1.55 -24.74
N GLU A 74 19.45 -1.35 -25.57
CA GLU A 74 20.48 -0.33 -25.38
C GLU A 74 19.90 1.09 -25.51
N GLU A 75 18.79 1.23 -26.25
CA GLU A 75 18.04 2.49 -26.37
C GLU A 75 17.29 2.86 -25.07
N THR A 76 17.10 1.93 -24.14
CA THR A 76 16.38 2.18 -22.89
C THR A 76 17.34 2.70 -21.83
N ASN A 77 17.29 3.99 -21.58
CA ASN A 77 18.17 4.64 -20.62
C ASN A 77 17.66 4.43 -19.16
N TRP A 78 18.03 3.31 -18.54
CA TRP A 78 17.72 3.04 -17.14
C TRP A 78 18.44 3.96 -16.15
N ASN A 79 19.49 4.68 -16.59
CA ASN A 79 20.15 5.65 -15.74
C ASN A 79 19.20 6.77 -15.35
N SER A 80 18.26 7.13 -16.22
CA SER A 80 17.22 8.11 -15.94
C SER A 80 16.42 7.77 -14.66
N VAL A 81 16.07 6.50 -14.46
CA VAL A 81 15.40 6.04 -13.23
C VAL A 81 16.37 5.99 -12.06
N ARG A 82 17.56 5.43 -12.28
CA ARG A 82 18.55 5.18 -11.23
C ARG A 82 19.01 6.48 -10.54
N VAL A 83 19.33 7.50 -11.31
CA VAL A 83 19.73 8.81 -10.79
C VAL A 83 18.58 9.50 -10.08
N ASN A 84 17.36 9.33 -10.58
CA ASN A 84 16.16 9.99 -10.08
C ASN A 84 15.40 9.21 -9.02
N LEU A 85 15.94 8.13 -8.44
CA LEU A 85 15.24 7.36 -7.40
C LEU A 85 14.80 8.24 -6.21
N ARG A 86 15.68 9.15 -5.75
CA ARG A 86 15.34 10.08 -4.68
C ARG A 86 14.19 11.00 -5.08
N LEU A 87 14.25 11.57 -6.28
CA LEU A 87 13.19 12.41 -6.83
C LEU A 87 11.87 11.66 -6.96
N LEU A 88 11.90 10.43 -7.47
CA LEU A 88 10.72 9.57 -7.62
C LEU A 88 10.07 9.22 -6.29
N PHE A 89 10.84 8.96 -5.23
CA PHE A 89 10.31 8.53 -3.94
C PHE A 89 9.95 9.67 -3.01
N THR A 90 10.71 10.76 -3.00
CA THR A 90 10.60 11.83 -1.99
C THR A 90 10.60 13.24 -2.55
N GLN A 91 10.66 13.41 -3.87
CA GLN A 91 10.77 14.74 -4.53
C GLN A 91 11.95 15.56 -3.99
N ALA A 92 11.70 16.77 -3.56
CA ALA A 92 12.69 17.74 -3.10
C ALA A 92 12.90 17.71 -1.59
N TYR A 93 12.69 16.57 -0.91
CA TYR A 93 12.91 16.47 0.53
C TYR A 93 14.35 16.84 0.88
N PRO A 94 14.59 17.76 1.87
CA PRO A 94 15.93 18.30 2.16
C PRO A 94 16.95 17.21 2.50
N GLU A 95 18.15 17.34 1.96
CA GLU A 95 19.21 16.35 2.17
C GLU A 95 19.70 16.30 3.61
N SER A 96 19.80 17.46 4.28
CA SER A 96 20.13 17.58 5.69
C SER A 96 19.20 16.77 6.59
N ASP A 97 17.91 16.71 6.22
CA ASP A 97 16.85 16.07 7.00
C ASP A 97 16.54 14.63 6.54
N TYR A 98 17.27 14.11 5.56
CA TYR A 98 17.01 12.78 5.00
C TYR A 98 17.11 11.64 6.04
N HIS A 99 17.80 11.87 7.15
CA HIS A 99 17.80 10.96 8.30
C HIS A 99 16.40 10.70 8.86
N ARG A 100 15.46 11.65 8.76
CA ARG A 100 14.05 11.51 9.18
C ARG A 100 13.30 10.49 8.30
N VAL A 101 13.62 10.43 7.01
CA VAL A 101 13.06 9.40 6.11
C VAL A 101 13.48 8.00 6.56
N TRP A 102 14.75 7.83 6.95
CA TRP A 102 15.26 6.57 7.47
C TRP A 102 14.62 6.20 8.81
N ILE A 103 14.43 7.14 9.71
CA ILE A 103 13.74 6.90 11.00
C ILE A 103 12.29 6.47 10.75
N SER A 104 11.60 7.12 9.82
CA SER A 104 10.23 6.77 9.42
C SER A 104 10.14 5.35 8.85
N LEU A 105 11.05 4.99 7.95
CA LEU A 105 11.16 3.63 7.43
C LEU A 105 11.48 2.62 8.54
N GLY A 106 12.37 2.97 9.46
CA GLY A 106 12.71 2.16 10.63
C GLY A 106 11.51 1.83 11.50
N LEU A 107 10.64 2.81 11.78
CA LEU A 107 9.41 2.60 12.53
C LEU A 107 8.49 1.59 11.82
N VAL A 108 8.28 1.75 10.51
CA VAL A 108 7.45 0.82 9.71
C VAL A 108 8.05 -0.58 9.70
N LEU A 109 9.39 -0.70 9.59
CA LEU A 109 10.08 -1.99 9.60
C LEU A 109 10.02 -2.67 10.97
N ILE A 110 10.10 -1.92 12.07
CA ILE A 110 9.92 -2.45 13.44
C ILE A 110 8.52 -3.04 13.60
N LEU A 111 7.49 -2.28 13.27
CA LEU A 111 6.09 -2.75 13.37
C LEU A 111 5.84 -3.95 12.47
N SER A 112 6.35 -3.92 11.23
CA SER A 112 6.23 -5.02 10.27
C SER A 112 6.98 -6.26 10.74
N GLY A 113 8.22 -6.12 11.20
CA GLY A 113 9.06 -7.23 11.65
C GLY A 113 8.44 -7.96 12.83
N VAL A 114 8.06 -7.23 13.89
CA VAL A 114 7.41 -7.82 15.07
C VAL A 114 6.08 -8.47 14.66
N GLY A 115 5.26 -7.80 13.85
CA GLY A 115 3.99 -8.33 13.35
C GLY A 115 4.15 -9.65 12.58
N LEU A 116 5.09 -9.70 11.64
CA LEU A 116 5.41 -10.90 10.87
C LEU A 116 5.94 -12.03 11.78
N GLY A 117 6.76 -11.71 12.80
CA GLY A 117 7.27 -12.66 13.76
C GLY A 117 6.18 -13.30 14.62
N LEU A 118 5.15 -12.55 15.00
CA LEU A 118 4.01 -13.04 15.78
C LEU A 118 3.03 -13.89 14.95
N MET A 119 3.04 -13.77 13.62
CA MET A 119 2.15 -14.56 12.77
C MET A 119 2.48 -16.06 12.89
N LYS A 120 1.45 -16.88 12.98
CA LYS A 120 1.62 -18.33 12.87
C LYS A 120 2.12 -18.65 11.48
N VAL A 121 3.21 -19.41 11.40
CA VAL A 121 3.68 -19.97 10.14
C VAL A 121 2.60 -20.94 9.66
N GLY A 122 2.03 -20.70 8.49
CA GLY A 122 1.03 -21.61 7.90
C GLY A 122 1.60 -23.01 7.67
N GLN A 123 0.75 -23.93 7.25
CA GLN A 123 1.15 -25.35 7.01
C GLN A 123 2.26 -25.55 5.96
N GLY A 124 2.82 -24.45 5.44
CA GLY A 124 3.83 -24.49 4.37
C GLY A 124 3.22 -24.76 2.98
N ILE A 125 4.09 -24.76 1.99
CA ILE A 125 3.73 -25.01 0.59
C ILE A 125 4.09 -26.44 0.24
N SER A 126 3.23 -27.16 -0.49
CA SER A 126 3.53 -28.52 -0.93
C SER A 126 4.75 -28.53 -1.84
N MET A 127 5.53 -29.59 -1.78
CA MET A 127 6.76 -29.70 -2.59
C MET A 127 6.45 -29.68 -4.09
N LYS A 128 5.33 -30.26 -4.53
CA LYS A 128 4.87 -30.18 -5.92
C LYS A 128 4.62 -28.73 -6.38
N LYS A 129 4.01 -27.92 -5.54
CA LYS A 129 3.75 -26.50 -5.85
C LYS A 129 5.04 -25.68 -5.94
N ILE A 130 6.03 -26.01 -5.11
CA ILE A 130 7.37 -25.41 -5.19
C ILE A 130 8.04 -25.79 -6.50
N ALA A 131 7.98 -27.08 -6.87
CA ALA A 131 8.52 -27.55 -8.15
C ALA A 131 7.85 -26.86 -9.35
N THR A 132 6.53 -26.67 -9.34
CA THR A 132 5.84 -25.93 -10.43
C THR A 132 6.28 -24.48 -10.55
N TRP A 133 6.62 -23.81 -9.44
CA TRP A 133 7.19 -22.46 -9.48
C TRP A 133 8.58 -22.45 -10.12
N PHE A 134 9.44 -23.40 -9.77
CA PHE A 134 10.76 -23.49 -10.39
C PHE A 134 10.68 -23.80 -11.90
N VAL A 135 9.75 -24.67 -12.33
CA VAL A 135 9.48 -24.90 -13.76
C VAL A 135 9.02 -23.59 -14.43
N GLY A 136 8.07 -22.87 -13.82
CA GLY A 136 7.56 -21.62 -14.37
C GLY A 136 8.65 -20.57 -14.54
N TRP A 137 9.42 -20.26 -13.50
CA TRP A 137 10.52 -19.32 -13.56
C TRP A 137 11.64 -19.77 -14.48
N GLY A 138 12.06 -21.03 -14.37
CA GLY A 138 13.09 -21.60 -15.27
C GLY A 138 12.66 -21.54 -16.73
N GLY A 139 11.39 -21.90 -17.03
CA GLY A 139 10.81 -21.82 -18.36
C GLY A 139 10.78 -20.40 -18.91
N LEU A 140 10.38 -19.41 -18.10
CA LEU A 140 10.41 -18.00 -18.49
C LEU A 140 11.83 -17.53 -18.82
N VAL A 141 12.83 -17.88 -17.99
CA VAL A 141 14.22 -17.52 -18.25
C VAL A 141 14.72 -18.13 -19.56
N VAL A 142 14.48 -19.44 -19.77
CA VAL A 142 14.86 -20.12 -21.02
C VAL A 142 14.17 -19.49 -22.23
N LEU A 143 12.87 -19.31 -22.18
CA LEU A 143 12.11 -18.62 -23.24
C LEU A 143 12.65 -17.20 -23.50
N GLY A 144 13.03 -16.49 -22.43
CA GLY A 144 13.61 -15.16 -22.54
C GLY A 144 14.91 -15.11 -23.33
N VAL A 145 15.78 -16.12 -23.18
CA VAL A 145 17.03 -16.23 -23.95
C VAL A 145 16.75 -16.33 -25.45
N PHE A 146 15.74 -17.14 -25.82
CA PHE A 146 15.40 -17.37 -27.25
C PHE A 146 14.51 -16.28 -27.85
N LEU A 147 13.61 -15.68 -27.08
CA LEU A 147 12.65 -14.68 -27.59
C LEU A 147 13.22 -13.27 -27.67
N ARG A 148 14.23 -12.94 -26.86
CA ARG A 148 14.85 -11.62 -26.87
C ARG A 148 15.61 -11.43 -28.20
N GLN A 149 15.39 -10.27 -28.84
CA GLN A 149 16.12 -9.92 -30.07
C GLN A 149 17.63 -9.84 -29.83
N PRO A 150 18.46 -10.14 -30.87
CA PRO A 150 19.89 -9.94 -30.81
C PRO A 150 20.26 -8.47 -30.56
N SER A 151 21.36 -8.24 -29.86
CA SER A 151 21.82 -6.91 -29.51
C SER A 151 22.24 -6.14 -30.79
N VAL A 152 22.11 -4.82 -30.76
CA VAL A 152 22.59 -3.94 -31.84
C VAL A 152 24.10 -3.90 -31.77
N LEU A 153 24.77 -4.03 -32.92
CA LEU A 153 26.19 -3.81 -33.00
C LEU A 153 26.47 -2.30 -33.01
N LEU A 154 27.39 -1.88 -32.16
CA LEU A 154 27.83 -0.49 -32.07
C LEU A 154 29.13 -0.29 -32.84
N GLY A 155 29.25 0.85 -33.48
CA GLY A 155 30.53 1.30 -34.09
C GLY A 155 31.52 1.77 -33.02
N ASP A 156 32.72 2.11 -33.42
CA ASP A 156 33.80 2.61 -32.56
C ASP A 156 33.42 3.94 -31.86
N ASP A 157 32.45 4.67 -32.41
CA ASP A 157 31.88 5.91 -31.87
C ASP A 157 30.71 5.66 -30.88
N GLY A 158 30.37 4.40 -30.59
CA GLY A 158 29.27 4.01 -29.73
C GLY A 158 27.89 4.21 -30.37
N THR A 159 27.79 4.57 -31.64
CA THR A 159 26.52 4.67 -32.36
C THR A 159 26.11 3.33 -33.00
N PRO A 160 24.81 3.07 -33.22
CA PRO A 160 24.36 1.86 -33.91
C PRO A 160 24.98 1.75 -35.30
N LEU A 161 25.55 0.58 -35.61
CA LEU A 161 25.97 0.25 -36.98
C LEU A 161 24.74 0.11 -37.87
N LEU A 162 24.76 0.79 -39.00
CA LEU A 162 23.71 0.75 -40.00
C LEU A 162 24.17 -0.08 -41.21
N ALA A 163 23.22 -0.70 -41.86
CA ALA A 163 23.42 -1.38 -43.15
C ALA A 163 22.41 -0.83 -44.17
N ASP A 164 22.76 -0.92 -45.42
CA ASP A 164 21.85 -0.62 -46.52
C ASP A 164 20.77 -1.71 -46.71
N ALA A 165 19.95 -1.56 -47.75
CA ALA A 165 18.85 -2.51 -48.04
C ALA A 165 19.36 -3.91 -48.40
N ASP A 166 20.59 -4.04 -48.83
CA ASP A 166 21.26 -5.30 -49.21
C ASP A 166 22.05 -5.90 -48.02
N GLY A 167 22.04 -5.24 -46.86
CA GLY A 167 22.68 -5.70 -45.63
C GLY A 167 24.19 -5.38 -45.55
N VAL A 168 24.70 -4.50 -46.43
CA VAL A 168 26.11 -4.08 -46.40
C VAL A 168 26.31 -3.05 -45.26
N PRO A 169 27.20 -3.31 -44.29
CA PRO A 169 27.44 -2.41 -43.18
C PRO A 169 28.03 -1.08 -43.64
N LEU A 170 27.56 0.02 -43.04
CA LEU A 170 27.97 1.39 -43.31
C LEU A 170 28.81 1.91 -42.14
N ALA A 171 29.79 2.75 -42.46
CA ALA A 171 30.61 3.49 -41.50
C ALA A 171 30.21 4.98 -41.49
N ARG A 172 30.63 5.71 -40.45
CA ARG A 172 30.54 7.18 -40.43
C ARG A 172 31.89 7.78 -40.73
N ASP A 173 31.90 8.74 -41.63
CA ASP A 173 33.09 9.53 -41.88
C ASP A 173 33.37 10.54 -40.73
N GLY A 174 34.50 11.24 -40.81
CA GLY A 174 34.88 12.25 -39.82
C GLY A 174 33.90 13.45 -39.70
N LEU A 175 32.92 13.55 -40.59
CA LEU A 175 31.86 14.56 -40.57
C LEU A 175 30.52 13.98 -40.07
N GLY A 176 30.48 12.69 -39.71
CA GLY A 176 29.27 11.98 -39.26
C GLY A 176 28.35 11.53 -40.40
N THR A 177 28.77 11.67 -41.68
CA THR A 177 28.02 11.23 -42.87
C THR A 177 28.16 9.72 -43.03
N LEU A 178 27.07 9.04 -43.44
CA LEU A 178 27.10 7.60 -43.69
C LEU A 178 27.81 7.32 -45.02
N VAL A 179 28.80 6.46 -44.97
CA VAL A 179 29.61 6.03 -46.14
C VAL A 179 29.79 4.52 -46.10
N TYR A 180 29.99 3.91 -47.27
CA TYR A 180 30.46 2.53 -47.36
C TYR A 180 31.90 2.43 -46.84
N LEU A 181 32.35 1.22 -46.53
CA LEU A 181 33.71 0.96 -46.05
C LEU A 181 34.80 1.37 -47.09
N ASP A 182 34.42 1.50 -48.35
CA ASP A 182 35.29 2.00 -49.44
C ASP A 182 35.28 3.54 -49.58
N GLY A 183 34.53 4.24 -48.73
CA GLY A 183 34.41 5.70 -48.73
C GLY A 183 33.36 6.25 -49.70
N SER A 184 32.64 5.42 -50.43
CA SER A 184 31.57 5.87 -51.32
C SER A 184 30.31 6.30 -50.50
N PRO A 185 29.51 7.28 -51.01
CA PRO A 185 28.36 7.78 -50.29
C PRO A 185 27.27 6.73 -50.14
N ALA A 186 26.76 6.59 -48.90
CA ALA A 186 25.69 5.64 -48.55
C ALA A 186 24.30 6.20 -48.91
N PRO A 187 23.30 5.34 -49.16
CA PRO A 187 21.93 5.76 -49.38
C PRO A 187 21.34 6.34 -48.08
N SER A 188 20.52 7.39 -48.22
CA SER A 188 19.83 8.02 -47.07
C SER A 188 18.51 7.34 -46.69
N GLN A 189 18.06 6.35 -47.46
CA GLN A 189 16.79 5.63 -47.25
C GLN A 189 17.02 4.12 -47.31
N GLY A 190 16.16 3.35 -46.61
CA GLY A 190 16.25 1.89 -46.58
C GLY A 190 17.31 1.36 -45.61
N LEU A 191 17.77 2.19 -44.68
CA LEU A 191 18.77 1.79 -43.69
C LEU A 191 18.18 0.85 -42.66
N SER A 192 18.91 -0.21 -42.31
CA SER A 192 18.59 -1.15 -41.24
C SER A 192 19.70 -1.16 -40.18
N VAL A 193 19.33 -1.45 -38.93
CA VAL A 193 20.30 -1.56 -37.84
C VAL A 193 20.92 -2.95 -37.87
N VAL A 194 22.25 -3.01 -37.86
CA VAL A 194 23.00 -4.27 -37.83
C VAL A 194 22.92 -4.87 -36.42
N ARG A 195 22.53 -6.14 -36.38
CA ARG A 195 22.44 -6.89 -35.12
C ARG A 195 23.38 -8.08 -35.13
N GLU A 196 23.82 -8.50 -33.94
CA GLU A 196 24.55 -9.77 -33.80
C GLU A 196 23.75 -10.96 -34.34
N SER A 197 24.42 -12.02 -34.74
CA SER A 197 23.71 -13.22 -35.16
C SER A 197 22.92 -13.85 -33.98
N TYR A 198 21.81 -14.56 -34.28
CA TYR A 198 21.06 -15.27 -33.20
C TYR A 198 21.91 -16.29 -32.46
N GLY A 199 22.87 -16.93 -33.15
CA GLY A 199 23.80 -17.88 -32.53
C GLY A 199 24.71 -17.19 -31.50
N ASP A 200 25.28 -16.08 -31.82
CA ASP A 200 26.14 -15.29 -30.94
C ASP A 200 25.34 -14.70 -29.78
N ALA A 201 24.12 -14.23 -30.06
CA ALA A 201 23.20 -13.73 -29.03
C ALA A 201 22.80 -14.79 -28.01
N ILE A 202 22.59 -16.04 -28.44
CA ILE A 202 22.32 -17.16 -27.51
C ILE A 202 23.59 -17.53 -26.75
N ALA A 203 24.74 -17.55 -27.41
CA ALA A 203 26.01 -17.87 -26.77
C ALA A 203 26.40 -16.85 -25.69
N SER A 204 26.21 -15.55 -25.95
CA SER A 204 26.45 -14.49 -24.95
C SER A 204 25.51 -14.59 -23.74
N ARG A 205 24.33 -15.18 -23.92
CA ARG A 205 23.30 -15.39 -22.87
C ARG A 205 23.35 -16.80 -22.25
N SER A 206 24.38 -17.59 -22.52
CA SER A 206 24.51 -18.98 -22.02
C SER A 206 24.42 -19.09 -20.51
N GLY A 207 24.90 -18.09 -19.75
CA GLY A 207 24.75 -18.04 -18.30
C GLY A 207 23.29 -18.02 -17.84
N TRP A 208 22.44 -17.22 -18.51
CA TRP A 208 21.00 -17.20 -18.21
C TRP A 208 20.30 -18.49 -18.62
N LEU A 209 20.71 -19.10 -19.75
CA LEU A 209 20.21 -20.39 -20.17
C LEU A 209 20.53 -21.46 -19.13
N LEU A 210 21.77 -21.47 -18.61
CA LEU A 210 22.18 -22.39 -17.55
C LEU A 210 21.35 -22.20 -16.27
N ILE A 211 21.12 -20.96 -15.84
CA ILE A 211 20.27 -20.65 -14.68
C ILE A 211 18.85 -21.21 -14.88
N GLY A 212 18.25 -20.97 -16.04
CA GLY A 212 16.93 -21.50 -16.37
C GLY A 212 16.86 -23.03 -16.33
N LEU A 213 17.85 -23.70 -16.92
CA LEU A 213 17.95 -25.17 -16.94
C LEU A 213 18.21 -25.74 -15.53
N VAL A 214 19.03 -25.11 -14.69
CA VAL A 214 19.25 -25.48 -13.29
C VAL A 214 17.95 -25.39 -12.50
N LEU A 215 17.16 -24.32 -12.68
CA LEU A 215 15.85 -24.20 -12.02
C LEU A 215 14.91 -25.33 -12.42
N ILE A 216 14.85 -25.69 -13.72
CA ILE A 216 14.02 -26.80 -14.22
C ILE A 216 14.55 -28.12 -13.67
N GLY A 217 15.87 -28.32 -13.63
CA GLY A 217 16.48 -29.51 -13.05
C GLY A 217 16.20 -29.69 -11.56
N LEU A 218 16.30 -28.60 -10.79
CA LEU A 218 15.89 -28.58 -9.38
C LEU A 218 14.40 -28.89 -9.20
N ALA A 219 13.56 -28.37 -10.07
CA ALA A 219 12.13 -28.70 -10.07
C ALA A 219 11.87 -30.18 -10.31
N ALA A 220 12.56 -30.78 -11.28
CA ALA A 220 12.49 -32.22 -11.54
C ALA A 220 12.98 -33.03 -10.34
N ALA A 221 14.10 -32.67 -9.75
CA ALA A 221 14.62 -33.33 -8.55
C ALA A 221 13.65 -33.26 -7.37
N ILE A 222 13.04 -32.10 -7.14
CA ILE A 222 12.02 -31.91 -6.10
C ILE A 222 10.76 -32.74 -6.43
N TRP A 223 10.32 -32.74 -7.69
CA TRP A 223 9.12 -33.47 -8.11
C TRP A 223 9.24 -34.96 -7.94
N PHE A 224 10.35 -35.55 -8.42
CA PHE A 224 10.57 -36.99 -8.37
C PHE A 224 11.12 -37.49 -7.01
N GLY A 225 11.94 -36.66 -6.34
CA GLY A 225 12.56 -37.06 -5.07
C GLY A 225 11.71 -36.78 -3.83
N LEU A 226 10.94 -35.69 -3.84
CA LEU A 226 10.20 -35.18 -2.69
C LEU A 226 8.73 -34.89 -2.99
N GLY A 227 8.23 -35.36 -4.12
CA GLY A 227 6.92 -34.99 -4.70
C GLY A 227 5.69 -35.55 -3.97
N ASP A 228 5.79 -35.96 -2.72
CA ASP A 228 4.64 -36.31 -1.91
C ASP A 228 3.84 -35.05 -1.55
N GLU A 229 2.53 -35.04 -1.83
CA GLU A 229 1.61 -33.92 -1.53
C GLU A 229 1.50 -33.63 -0.03
N ARG A 230 1.77 -34.63 0.83
CA ARG A 230 1.77 -34.49 2.28
C ARG A 230 3.01 -33.75 2.79
N ARG A 231 4.10 -33.75 2.03
CA ARG A 231 5.33 -33.03 2.40
C ARG A 231 5.17 -31.54 2.08
N ARG A 232 5.21 -30.74 3.12
CA ARG A 232 5.14 -29.28 3.03
C ARG A 232 6.39 -28.66 3.64
N SER A 233 6.88 -27.59 3.05
CA SER A 233 8.00 -26.84 3.56
C SER A 233 7.67 -25.36 3.67
N THR A 234 8.01 -24.77 4.81
CA THR A 234 7.98 -23.31 5.02
C THR A 234 9.33 -22.69 4.73
N PHE A 235 10.38 -23.49 4.81
CA PHE A 235 11.77 -23.04 4.69
C PHE A 235 12.22 -22.92 3.23
N LEU A 236 11.95 -23.93 2.41
CA LEU A 236 12.36 -23.96 1.01
C LEU A 236 11.90 -22.74 0.18
N PRO A 237 10.64 -22.27 0.29
CA PRO A 237 10.22 -21.05 -0.40
C PRO A 237 10.88 -19.77 0.12
N ALA A 238 11.32 -19.76 1.39
CA ALA A 238 11.96 -18.58 1.98
C ALA A 238 13.41 -18.41 1.52
N ILE A 239 14.12 -19.52 1.20
CA ILE A 239 15.53 -19.48 0.81
C ILE A 239 15.79 -18.57 -0.40
N PRO A 240 15.12 -18.72 -1.56
CA PRO A 240 15.39 -17.88 -2.72
C PRO A 240 15.17 -16.39 -2.43
N PHE A 241 14.09 -16.06 -1.71
CA PHE A 241 13.78 -14.67 -1.34
C PHE A 241 14.82 -14.11 -0.35
N SER A 242 15.25 -14.89 0.62
CA SER A 242 16.28 -14.48 1.57
C SER A 242 17.62 -14.29 0.87
N LEU A 243 18.02 -15.23 0.02
CA LEU A 243 19.27 -15.14 -0.74
C LEU A 243 19.23 -13.99 -1.74
N ALA A 244 18.12 -13.81 -2.44
CA ALA A 244 17.94 -12.67 -3.36
C ALA A 244 18.00 -11.34 -2.60
N GLY A 245 17.33 -11.23 -1.44
CA GLY A 245 17.36 -10.03 -0.61
C GLY A 245 18.75 -9.72 -0.07
N ILE A 246 19.45 -10.72 0.47
CA ILE A 246 20.84 -10.58 0.96
C ILE A 246 21.78 -10.26 -0.21
N GLY A 247 21.65 -10.97 -1.32
CA GLY A 247 22.46 -10.73 -2.52
C GLY A 247 22.24 -9.33 -3.10
N ALA A 248 20.99 -8.89 -3.18
CA ALA A 248 20.65 -7.52 -3.60
C ALA A 248 21.24 -6.48 -2.64
N LEU A 249 21.11 -6.68 -1.32
CA LEU A 249 21.68 -5.78 -0.32
C LEU A 249 23.20 -5.68 -0.48
N ILE A 250 23.89 -6.82 -0.53
CA ILE A 250 25.36 -6.85 -0.63
C ILE A 250 25.82 -6.26 -1.97
N SER A 251 25.22 -6.66 -3.10
CA SER A 251 25.62 -6.18 -4.41
C SER A 251 25.33 -4.69 -4.57
N THR A 252 24.19 -4.22 -4.14
CA THR A 252 23.79 -2.80 -4.33
C THR A 252 24.45 -1.86 -3.34
N THR A 253 24.86 -2.32 -2.14
CA THR A 253 25.36 -1.43 -1.09
C THR A 253 26.85 -1.61 -0.82
N TRP A 254 27.42 -2.82 -1.01
CA TRP A 254 28.79 -3.11 -0.59
C TRP A 254 29.74 -3.48 -1.74
N TRP A 255 29.27 -4.21 -2.73
CA TRP A 255 30.14 -4.77 -3.75
C TRP A 255 30.01 -4.12 -5.12
N TYR A 256 28.79 -3.67 -5.48
CA TYR A 256 28.57 -3.15 -6.81
C TYR A 256 28.98 -1.69 -6.92
N ASN A 257 29.89 -1.42 -7.82
CA ASN A 257 30.27 -0.06 -8.18
C ASN A 257 29.26 0.48 -9.21
N TRP A 258 28.24 1.15 -8.70
CA TRP A 258 27.17 1.69 -9.54
C TRP A 258 27.60 2.87 -10.39
N GLY A 259 28.76 3.46 -10.15
CA GLY A 259 29.07 4.80 -10.61
C GLY A 259 28.27 5.85 -9.82
N ASN A 260 28.80 7.03 -9.74
CA ASN A 260 28.14 8.17 -9.12
C ASN A 260 27.81 9.20 -10.20
N TYR A 261 26.64 9.81 -10.10
CA TYR A 261 26.28 10.95 -10.91
C TYR A 261 26.42 12.19 -10.03
N THR A 262 27.40 13.03 -10.33
CA THR A 262 27.58 14.32 -9.69
C THR A 262 27.05 15.40 -10.62
N PHE A 263 26.15 16.25 -10.11
CA PHE A 263 25.73 17.44 -10.83
C PHE A 263 26.82 18.51 -10.66
N SER A 264 27.44 18.88 -11.74
CA SER A 264 28.44 19.95 -11.73
C SER A 264 28.23 20.90 -12.92
N THR A 265 28.53 22.15 -12.69
CA THR A 265 28.61 23.14 -13.76
C THR A 265 30.05 23.18 -14.23
N ASP A 266 30.27 22.94 -15.52
CA ASP A 266 31.59 23.10 -16.14
C ASP A 266 31.95 24.57 -16.05
N GLU A 267 33.09 24.88 -15.40
CA GLU A 267 33.53 26.25 -15.19
C GLU A 267 33.94 26.96 -16.48
N GLU A 268 34.36 26.19 -17.51
CA GLU A 268 34.82 26.76 -18.82
C GLU A 268 33.63 27.03 -19.75
N THR A 269 32.64 26.13 -19.75
CA THR A 269 31.50 26.23 -20.69
C THR A 269 30.25 26.82 -20.08
N GLY A 270 30.16 26.88 -18.75
CA GLY A 270 28.96 27.31 -18.01
C GLY A 270 27.79 26.31 -18.12
N VAL A 271 27.99 25.15 -18.72
CA VAL A 271 26.97 24.12 -18.89
C VAL A 271 26.90 23.25 -17.65
N SER A 272 25.72 23.22 -17.03
CA SER A 272 25.44 22.34 -15.91
C SER A 272 25.00 20.98 -16.42
N GLY A 273 25.55 19.90 -15.87
CA GLY A 273 25.22 18.54 -16.28
C GLY A 273 25.57 17.51 -15.21
N PHE A 274 25.07 16.29 -15.42
CA PHE A 274 25.46 15.15 -14.61
C PHE A 274 26.71 14.47 -15.18
N ASN A 275 27.78 14.54 -14.40
CA ASN A 275 28.99 13.78 -14.71
C ASN A 275 28.89 12.38 -14.10
N PHE A 276 29.12 11.36 -14.93
CA PHE A 276 29.14 9.98 -14.50
C PHE A 276 30.57 9.57 -14.14
N GLU A 277 30.80 9.25 -12.88
CA GLU A 277 32.04 8.65 -12.41
C GLU A 277 31.84 7.13 -12.28
N PRO A 278 32.36 6.32 -13.20
CA PRO A 278 32.27 4.87 -13.12
C PRO A 278 33.07 4.34 -11.94
N GLY A 279 32.54 3.31 -11.29
CA GLY A 279 33.27 2.59 -10.24
C GLY A 279 33.21 3.20 -8.85
N VAL A 280 32.42 4.26 -8.60
CA VAL A 280 32.21 4.80 -7.26
C VAL A 280 31.25 3.90 -6.48
N LYS A 281 31.64 3.51 -5.26
CA LYS A 281 30.78 2.77 -4.34
C LYS A 281 29.60 3.63 -3.91
N VAL A 282 28.46 2.98 -3.61
CA VAL A 282 27.31 3.66 -3.00
C VAL A 282 27.75 4.44 -1.77
N ALA A 283 27.35 5.71 -1.69
CA ALA A 283 27.72 6.60 -0.61
C ALA A 283 27.39 6.00 0.77
N GLU A 284 28.23 6.29 1.76
CA GLU A 284 28.02 5.78 3.13
C GLU A 284 26.71 6.25 3.74
N THR A 285 26.26 7.44 3.38
CA THR A 285 24.97 8.02 3.76
C THR A 285 23.75 7.20 3.29
N THR A 286 23.90 6.35 2.29
CA THR A 286 22.85 5.42 1.81
C THR A 286 23.13 3.99 2.27
N ARG A 287 24.38 3.54 2.16
CA ARG A 287 24.78 2.16 2.50
C ARG A 287 24.53 1.83 3.96
N ASN A 288 24.97 2.69 4.86
CA ASN A 288 24.86 2.44 6.30
C ASN A 288 23.40 2.39 6.77
N PRO A 289 22.51 3.36 6.44
CA PRO A 289 21.10 3.26 6.78
C PRO A 289 20.42 1.99 6.22
N TRP A 290 20.67 1.61 4.97
CA TRP A 290 20.10 0.39 4.40
C TRP A 290 20.52 -0.86 5.17
N THR A 291 21.78 -0.96 5.54
CA THR A 291 22.29 -2.09 6.35
C THR A 291 21.61 -2.12 7.73
N ILE A 292 21.48 -0.96 8.38
CA ILE A 292 20.78 -0.83 9.66
C ILE A 292 19.32 -1.25 9.52
N MET A 293 18.61 -0.78 8.48
CA MET A 293 17.21 -1.14 8.25
C MET A 293 17.02 -2.65 8.05
N PHE A 294 17.92 -3.30 7.34
CA PHE A 294 17.89 -4.75 7.17
C PHE A 294 18.08 -5.48 8.53
N VAL A 295 19.07 -5.05 9.33
CA VAL A 295 19.32 -5.62 10.67
C VAL A 295 18.12 -5.39 11.58
N VAL A 296 17.51 -4.21 11.55
CA VAL A 296 16.29 -3.87 12.31
C VAL A 296 15.14 -4.81 11.92
N LEU A 297 14.90 -5.01 10.61
CA LEU A 297 13.83 -5.90 10.15
C LEU A 297 14.05 -7.34 10.62
N VAL A 298 15.26 -7.87 10.46
CA VAL A 298 15.59 -9.24 10.88
C VAL A 298 15.51 -9.37 12.40
N GLY A 299 16.11 -8.44 13.14
CA GLY A 299 16.12 -8.45 14.60
C GLY A 299 14.71 -8.39 15.19
N THR A 300 13.85 -7.49 14.67
CA THR A 300 12.46 -7.34 15.11
C THR A 300 11.60 -8.54 14.72
N TYR A 301 11.84 -9.17 13.56
CA TYR A 301 11.20 -10.43 13.19
C TYR A 301 11.56 -11.56 14.17
N LEU A 302 12.85 -11.71 14.51
CA LEU A 302 13.29 -12.72 15.47
C LEU A 302 12.72 -12.45 16.87
N LEU A 303 12.66 -11.18 17.29
CA LEU A 303 12.02 -10.78 18.54
C LEU A 303 10.53 -11.16 18.54
N GLY A 304 9.79 -10.81 17.50
CA GLY A 304 8.38 -11.17 17.35
C GLY A 304 8.17 -12.69 17.42
N ARG A 305 9.05 -13.45 16.77
CA ARG A 305 9.02 -14.92 16.80
C ARG A 305 9.27 -15.48 18.21
N ARG A 306 10.17 -14.87 18.99
CA ARG A 306 10.45 -15.26 20.38
C ARG A 306 9.29 -14.93 21.33
N LEU A 307 8.63 -13.81 21.08
CA LEU A 307 7.50 -13.34 21.89
C LEU A 307 6.19 -14.11 21.63
N ARG A 308 6.12 -14.82 20.52
CA ARG A 308 4.98 -15.65 20.16
C ARG A 308 4.80 -16.81 21.16
N GLY A 309 3.57 -16.98 21.63
CA GLY A 309 3.23 -17.97 22.69
C GLY A 309 3.62 -17.56 24.10
N SER A 310 4.21 -16.37 24.30
CA SER A 310 4.51 -15.82 25.62
C SER A 310 3.26 -15.19 26.26
N ALA A 311 3.28 -15.03 27.58
CA ALA A 311 2.23 -14.31 28.33
C ALA A 311 2.06 -12.85 27.87
N PHE A 312 3.06 -12.28 27.21
CA PHE A 312 3.05 -10.90 26.70
C PHE A 312 2.43 -10.76 25.30
N GLU A 313 2.23 -11.85 24.56
CA GLU A 313 1.72 -11.81 23.18
C GLU A 313 0.44 -10.97 23.02
N PRO A 314 -0.60 -11.10 23.88
CA PRO A 314 -1.81 -10.29 23.74
C PRO A 314 -1.57 -8.79 23.91
N ARG A 315 -0.69 -8.41 24.86
CA ARG A 315 -0.31 -7.01 25.09
C ARG A 315 0.46 -6.44 23.90
N ILE A 316 1.37 -7.22 23.35
CA ILE A 316 2.17 -6.81 22.18
C ILE A 316 1.30 -6.66 20.94
N LYS A 317 0.32 -7.54 20.73
CA LYS A 317 -0.67 -7.38 19.65
C LYS A 317 -1.47 -6.09 19.80
N GLY A 318 -1.89 -5.75 21.02
CA GLY A 318 -2.53 -4.47 21.31
C GLY A 318 -1.64 -3.27 20.99
N LEU A 319 -0.37 -3.31 21.45
CA LEU A 319 0.60 -2.26 21.16
C LEU A 319 0.91 -2.13 19.66
N LEU A 320 0.99 -3.25 18.93
CA LEU A 320 1.16 -3.22 17.47
C LEU A 320 -0.04 -2.59 16.77
N THR A 321 -1.26 -2.92 17.21
CA THR A 321 -2.47 -2.32 16.65
C THR A 321 -2.48 -0.80 16.88
N LEU A 322 -2.16 -0.36 18.10
CA LEU A 322 -2.02 1.06 18.41
C LEU A 322 -0.87 1.70 17.62
N GLY A 323 0.28 1.01 17.54
CA GLY A 323 1.44 1.47 16.78
C GLY A 323 1.11 1.68 15.29
N TRP A 324 0.43 0.74 14.66
CA TRP A 324 -0.01 0.88 13.26
C TRP A 324 -1.04 2.00 13.08
N PHE A 325 -1.93 2.20 14.06
CA PHE A 325 -2.90 3.30 14.02
C PHE A 325 -2.21 4.67 14.12
N LEU A 326 -1.21 4.78 14.99
CA LEU A 326 -0.47 6.04 15.22
C LEU A 326 0.67 6.26 14.21
N ALA A 327 1.21 5.21 13.60
CA ALA A 327 2.36 5.29 12.70
C ALA A 327 2.22 6.35 11.59
N PRO A 328 1.08 6.52 10.91
CA PRO A 328 0.93 7.57 9.90
C PRO A 328 1.13 8.97 10.47
N PHE A 329 0.53 9.26 11.63
CA PHE A 329 0.67 10.57 12.28
C PHE A 329 2.09 10.81 12.76
N ILE A 330 2.69 9.81 13.41
CA ILE A 330 4.08 9.90 13.88
C ILE A 330 5.03 10.08 12.70
N THR A 331 4.86 9.30 11.63
CA THR A 331 5.73 9.36 10.46
C THR A 331 5.63 10.71 9.76
N PHE A 332 4.43 11.13 9.36
CA PHE A 332 4.26 12.30 8.51
C PHE A 332 4.32 13.63 9.30
N PHE A 333 3.71 13.70 10.46
CA PHE A 333 3.61 14.96 11.19
C PHE A 333 4.70 15.15 12.24
N ALA A 334 5.16 14.09 12.92
CA ALA A 334 6.18 14.23 13.95
C ALA A 334 7.60 14.03 13.42
N ILE A 335 7.83 13.02 12.55
CA ILE A 335 9.19 12.72 12.08
C ILE A 335 9.52 13.52 10.82
N LEU A 336 8.77 13.31 9.72
CA LEU A 336 9.10 13.92 8.41
C LEU A 336 8.95 15.44 8.43
N ARG A 337 7.92 15.95 9.07
CA ARG A 337 7.69 17.41 9.14
C ARG A 337 8.61 18.12 10.14
N GLY A 338 9.05 17.43 11.21
CA GLY A 338 9.92 17.98 12.24
C GLY A 338 9.34 19.23 12.94
N PRO A 339 8.32 19.07 13.81
CA PRO A 339 7.68 20.19 14.45
C PRO A 339 8.63 20.91 15.43
N GLU A 340 8.67 22.23 15.40
CA GLU A 340 9.38 23.09 16.34
C GLU A 340 8.43 23.56 17.43
N PHE A 341 8.50 22.94 18.62
CA PHE A 341 7.60 23.23 19.72
C PHE A 341 7.98 24.53 20.45
N ASP A 342 7.03 25.45 20.52
CA ASP A 342 7.06 26.52 21.51
C ASP A 342 6.57 25.95 22.86
N TRP A 343 7.53 25.55 23.68
CA TRP A 343 7.25 24.96 25.00
C TRP A 343 6.56 25.94 25.95
N GLY A 344 6.74 27.26 25.76
CA GLY A 344 6.01 28.28 26.51
C GLY A 344 4.53 28.25 26.22
N TYR A 345 4.16 28.23 24.94
CA TYR A 345 2.77 28.10 24.48
C TYR A 345 2.15 26.76 24.90
N VAL A 346 2.89 25.66 24.72
CA VAL A 346 2.43 24.32 25.12
C VAL A 346 2.10 24.29 26.62
N ALA A 347 2.97 24.82 27.49
CA ALA A 347 2.76 24.86 28.92
C ALA A 347 1.60 25.79 29.31
N ALA A 348 1.50 26.96 28.69
CA ALA A 348 0.53 27.99 29.06
C ALA A 348 -0.88 27.73 28.51
N VAL A 349 -1.00 27.07 27.38
CA VAL A 349 -2.28 26.88 26.66
C VAL A 349 -2.65 25.41 26.52
N ASP A 350 -1.76 24.58 25.95
CA ASP A 350 -2.10 23.21 25.59
C ASP A 350 -2.29 22.30 26.80
N VAL A 351 -1.42 22.40 27.80
CA VAL A 351 -1.52 21.59 29.01
C VAL A 351 -2.77 21.95 29.84
N PRO A 352 -3.10 23.22 30.11
CA PRO A 352 -4.36 23.57 30.78
C PRO A 352 -5.62 23.08 30.03
N LEU A 353 -5.64 23.21 28.70
CA LEU A 353 -6.75 22.71 27.90
C LEU A 353 -6.87 21.19 27.97
N TRP A 354 -5.75 20.48 27.91
CA TRP A 354 -5.73 19.02 28.06
C TRP A 354 -6.24 18.61 29.46
N LEU A 355 -5.82 19.29 30.52
CA LEU A 355 -6.31 19.04 31.88
C LEU A 355 -7.82 19.30 31.97
N ALA A 356 -8.31 20.42 31.44
CA ALA A 356 -9.73 20.77 31.49
C ALA A 356 -10.60 19.74 30.78
N PHE A 357 -10.29 19.37 29.56
CA PHE A 357 -11.06 18.38 28.78
C PHE A 357 -10.79 16.94 29.20
N GLY A 358 -9.55 16.60 29.60
CA GLY A 358 -9.20 15.27 30.08
C GLY A 358 -9.84 14.96 31.42
N ILE A 359 -9.57 15.77 32.43
CA ILE A 359 -10.10 15.57 33.78
C ILE A 359 -11.58 15.91 33.85
N GLY A 360 -12.00 17.06 33.31
CA GLY A 360 -13.40 17.49 33.29
C GLY A 360 -14.29 16.50 32.54
N GLY A 361 -13.84 16.03 31.38
CA GLY A 361 -14.55 14.99 30.62
C GLY A 361 -14.56 13.64 31.33
N ALA A 362 -13.46 13.24 31.98
CA ALA A 362 -13.43 12.01 32.78
C ALA A 362 -14.43 12.05 33.94
N ALA A 363 -14.51 13.19 34.65
CA ALA A 363 -15.51 13.42 35.70
C ALA A 363 -16.93 13.35 35.13
N LEU A 364 -17.19 13.96 33.99
CA LEU A 364 -18.48 13.89 33.31
C LEU A 364 -18.84 12.44 32.95
N MET A 365 -17.91 11.67 32.34
CA MET A 365 -18.14 10.26 32.00
C MET A 365 -18.42 9.42 33.23
N TRP A 366 -17.70 9.66 34.32
CA TRP A 366 -17.93 8.99 35.61
C TRP A 366 -19.31 9.26 36.16
N VAL A 367 -19.83 10.49 36.07
CA VAL A 367 -21.18 10.88 36.52
C VAL A 367 -22.23 10.26 35.60
N LEU A 368 -22.10 10.40 34.29
CA LEU A 368 -23.09 9.92 33.31
C LEU A 368 -23.25 8.39 33.29
N THR A 369 -22.27 7.65 33.76
CA THR A 369 -22.33 6.20 33.87
C THR A 369 -22.92 5.71 35.22
N LYS A 370 -23.35 6.61 36.12
CA LYS A 370 -24.02 6.21 37.38
C LYS A 370 -25.42 5.71 37.06
N PRO A 371 -25.89 4.64 37.77
CA PRO A 371 -27.29 4.18 37.69
C PRO A 371 -28.25 5.33 38.04
N GLY A 372 -29.30 5.49 37.28
CA GLY A 372 -30.35 6.50 37.53
C GLY A 372 -30.20 7.85 36.82
N ILE A 373 -29.05 8.14 36.17
CA ILE A 373 -28.82 9.41 35.44
C ILE A 373 -29.25 9.32 33.97
N GLY A 374 -29.53 8.15 33.43
CA GLY A 374 -29.70 7.81 32.00
C GLY A 374 -30.27 8.88 31.06
N GLU A 375 -31.45 9.44 31.33
CA GLU A 375 -32.06 10.47 30.46
C GLU A 375 -31.42 11.84 30.63
N LEU A 376 -31.09 12.24 31.87
CA LEU A 376 -30.35 13.48 32.11
C LEU A 376 -29.02 13.49 31.40
N GLY A 377 -28.32 12.32 31.34
CA GLY A 377 -27.09 12.18 30.61
C GLY A 377 -27.23 12.46 29.10
N ARG A 378 -28.35 12.08 28.51
CA ARG A 378 -28.65 12.40 27.09
C ARG A 378 -28.91 13.88 26.88
N VAL A 379 -29.65 14.52 27.80
CA VAL A 379 -29.89 15.98 27.73
C VAL A 379 -28.55 16.73 27.82
N LEU A 380 -27.67 16.37 28.75
CA LEU A 380 -26.34 16.97 28.89
C LEU A 380 -25.48 16.75 27.61
N ALA A 381 -25.56 15.57 27.02
CA ALA A 381 -24.86 15.29 25.76
C ALA A 381 -25.34 16.19 24.62
N VAL A 382 -26.66 16.38 24.49
CA VAL A 382 -27.25 17.29 23.49
C VAL A 382 -26.83 18.73 23.74
N LEU A 383 -26.77 19.19 24.98
CA LEU A 383 -26.29 20.52 25.32
C LEU A 383 -24.82 20.73 24.94
N VAL A 384 -23.96 19.75 25.23
CA VAL A 384 -22.54 19.84 24.84
C VAL A 384 -22.37 19.84 23.31
N LEU A 385 -23.16 19.03 22.59
CA LEU A 385 -23.18 19.03 21.13
C LEU A 385 -23.72 20.35 20.56
N ALA A 386 -24.73 20.95 21.18
CA ALA A 386 -25.24 22.27 20.81
C ALA A 386 -24.18 23.37 21.03
N ILE A 387 -23.43 23.32 22.13
CA ILE A 387 -22.30 24.21 22.37
C ILE A 387 -21.22 24.01 21.28
N ALA A 388 -20.88 22.78 20.95
CA ALA A 388 -19.95 22.49 19.86
C ALA A 388 -20.44 23.09 18.52
N ALA A 389 -21.67 22.84 18.12
CA ALA A 389 -22.27 23.39 16.92
C ALA A 389 -22.25 24.92 16.93
N PHE A 390 -22.64 25.55 18.05
CA PHE A 390 -22.60 27.00 18.21
C PHE A 390 -21.20 27.57 18.03
N THR A 391 -20.15 26.94 18.61
CA THR A 391 -18.76 27.40 18.47
C THR A 391 -18.28 27.35 17.01
N TRP A 392 -18.74 26.36 16.22
CA TRP A 392 -18.44 26.25 14.80
C TRP A 392 -19.16 27.30 13.98
N ILE A 393 -20.46 27.51 14.23
CA ILE A 393 -21.28 28.54 13.56
C ILE A 393 -20.72 29.93 13.87
N ALA A 394 -20.44 30.23 15.14
CA ALA A 394 -19.87 31.49 15.55
C ALA A 394 -18.51 31.78 14.92
N ALA A 395 -17.69 30.74 14.74
CA ALA A 395 -16.40 30.84 14.06
C ALA A 395 -16.57 31.17 12.56
N PHE A 396 -17.53 30.53 11.90
CA PHE A 396 -17.84 30.79 10.49
C PHE A 396 -18.23 32.25 10.24
N PHE A 397 -18.96 32.85 11.19
CA PHE A 397 -19.35 34.27 11.11
C PHE A 397 -18.33 35.23 11.73
N GLY A 398 -17.13 34.73 12.15
CA GLY A 398 -16.12 35.59 12.75
C GLY A 398 -16.45 36.12 14.17
N TRP A 399 -17.52 35.60 14.80
CA TRP A 399 -18.00 36.12 16.10
C TRP A 399 -17.17 35.66 17.30
N PHE A 400 -16.46 34.54 17.15
CA PHE A 400 -15.82 33.88 18.29
C PHE A 400 -14.46 33.29 17.90
N GLY A 401 -13.38 33.92 18.36
CA GLY A 401 -12.00 33.50 18.15
C GLY A 401 -11.59 32.30 19.03
N MET A 402 -12.37 31.20 19.03
CA MET A 402 -12.05 30.04 19.84
C MET A 402 -11.08 29.11 19.11
N LEU A 403 -10.06 28.62 19.82
CA LEU A 403 -9.08 27.70 19.25
C LEU A 403 -9.75 26.46 18.65
N GLN A 404 -9.30 26.04 17.49
CA GLN A 404 -9.80 24.84 16.79
C GLN A 404 -9.77 23.59 17.68
N LYS A 405 -8.72 23.44 18.49
CA LYS A 405 -8.57 22.36 19.47
C LYS A 405 -9.72 22.33 20.48
N VAL A 406 -10.16 23.49 20.97
CA VAL A 406 -11.28 23.60 21.92
C VAL A 406 -12.59 23.19 21.26
N ARG A 407 -12.86 23.64 20.04
CA ARG A 407 -14.08 23.29 19.30
C ARG A 407 -14.18 21.79 19.06
N LEU A 408 -13.09 21.18 18.60
CA LEU A 408 -13.04 19.73 18.37
C LEU A 408 -13.16 18.96 19.69
N SER A 409 -12.60 19.47 20.80
CA SER A 409 -12.74 18.84 22.11
C SER A 409 -14.17 18.87 22.61
N PHE A 410 -14.92 19.95 22.42
CA PHE A 410 -16.36 20.00 22.73
C PHE A 410 -17.16 18.99 21.90
N LEU A 411 -16.85 18.87 20.60
CA LEU A 411 -17.51 17.87 19.74
C LEU A 411 -17.26 16.44 20.25
N LEU A 412 -16.00 16.10 20.52
CA LEU A 412 -15.64 14.78 21.07
C LEU A 412 -16.30 14.51 22.42
N LEU A 413 -16.34 15.51 23.30
CA LEU A 413 -16.95 15.42 24.61
C LEU A 413 -18.47 15.16 24.50
N GLY A 414 -19.15 15.88 23.60
CA GLY A 414 -20.58 15.69 23.34
C GLY A 414 -20.88 14.31 22.77
N LEU A 415 -20.07 13.80 21.83
CA LEU A 415 -20.22 12.46 21.27
C LEU A 415 -19.98 11.38 22.33
N ALA A 416 -18.93 11.53 23.15
CA ALA A 416 -18.66 10.61 24.25
C ALA A 416 -19.77 10.63 25.30
N ALA A 417 -20.26 11.81 25.66
CA ALA A 417 -21.38 11.96 26.60
C ALA A 417 -22.68 11.33 26.07
N LEU A 418 -22.93 11.37 24.76
CA LEU A 418 -24.08 10.72 24.14
C LEU A 418 -24.03 9.18 24.26
N LEU A 419 -22.83 8.62 24.21
CA LEU A 419 -22.61 7.19 24.28
C LEU A 419 -22.50 6.66 25.71
N ALA A 420 -21.97 7.46 26.64
CA ALA A 420 -21.71 7.06 28.02
C ALA A 420 -22.89 6.43 28.74
N PRO A 421 -24.16 6.94 28.67
CA PRO A 421 -25.29 6.34 29.34
C PRO A 421 -25.65 4.92 28.88
N ASN A 422 -25.17 4.49 27.72
CA ASN A 422 -25.41 3.12 27.22
C ASN A 422 -24.45 2.08 27.82
N PHE A 423 -23.41 2.51 28.54
CA PHE A 423 -22.39 1.66 29.14
C PHE A 423 -22.51 1.62 30.69
N ILE A 424 -23.72 1.70 31.22
CA ILE A 424 -23.99 1.56 32.63
C ILE A 424 -23.78 0.10 33.03
N GLY A 425 -22.68 -0.18 33.71
CA GLY A 425 -22.26 -1.51 34.07
C GLY A 425 -21.53 -1.53 35.42
N GLU A 426 -20.82 -2.62 35.70
CA GLU A 426 -19.98 -2.78 36.88
C GLU A 426 -18.93 -1.66 36.98
N ALA A 427 -18.46 -1.40 38.20
CA ALA A 427 -17.44 -0.36 38.46
C ALA A 427 -16.22 -0.46 37.56
N ARG A 428 -15.79 -1.68 37.19
CA ARG A 428 -14.69 -1.94 36.29
C ARG A 428 -14.94 -1.41 34.87
N GLN A 429 -16.15 -1.56 34.34
CA GLN A 429 -16.51 -1.07 33.02
C GLN A 429 -16.52 0.46 32.96
N ARG A 430 -17.03 1.10 34.05
CA ARG A 430 -17.03 2.55 34.23
C ARG A 430 -15.60 3.12 34.23
N LEU A 431 -14.68 2.50 34.98
CA LEU A 431 -13.27 2.87 34.99
C LEU A 431 -12.62 2.72 33.60
N THR A 432 -12.97 1.68 32.86
CA THR A 432 -12.47 1.48 31.49
C THR A 432 -12.89 2.62 30.56
N LEU A 433 -14.13 3.12 30.68
CA LEU A 433 -14.61 4.28 29.92
C LEU A 433 -13.86 5.56 30.29
N VAL A 434 -13.63 5.80 31.57
CA VAL A 434 -12.89 6.97 32.07
C VAL A 434 -11.44 6.95 31.55
N TYR A 435 -10.74 5.81 31.68
CA TYR A 435 -9.38 5.67 31.13
C TYR A 435 -9.35 5.75 29.62
N GLY A 436 -10.35 5.19 28.94
CA GLY A 436 -10.51 5.30 27.51
C GLY A 436 -10.68 6.75 27.05
N TRP A 437 -11.47 7.55 27.78
CA TRP A 437 -11.62 8.98 27.53
C TRP A 437 -10.30 9.72 27.71
N ILE A 438 -9.62 9.54 28.84
CA ILE A 438 -8.32 10.20 29.10
C ILE A 438 -7.32 9.85 28.01
N GLY A 439 -7.23 8.57 27.64
CA GLY A 439 -6.34 8.14 26.56
C GLY A 439 -6.68 8.79 25.21
N THR A 440 -7.96 8.83 24.87
CA THR A 440 -8.44 9.41 23.60
C THR A 440 -8.14 10.91 23.53
N ILE A 441 -8.48 11.67 24.59
CA ILE A 441 -8.25 13.11 24.61
C ILE A 441 -6.75 13.45 24.64
N THR A 442 -5.94 12.62 25.30
CA THR A 442 -4.48 12.78 25.32
C THR A 442 -3.91 12.61 23.91
N VAL A 443 -4.23 11.51 23.25
CA VAL A 443 -3.78 11.24 21.86
C VAL A 443 -4.26 12.36 20.94
N PHE A 444 -5.52 12.76 21.05
CA PHE A 444 -6.09 13.84 20.24
C PHE A 444 -5.36 15.17 20.44
N HIS A 445 -5.15 15.62 21.68
CA HIS A 445 -4.45 16.88 21.97
C HIS A 445 -3.00 16.85 21.48
N VAL A 446 -2.28 15.77 21.72
CA VAL A 446 -0.91 15.61 21.22
C VAL A 446 -0.87 15.68 19.69
N MET A 447 -1.77 14.98 19.00
CA MET A 447 -1.83 15.02 17.53
C MET A 447 -2.13 16.43 17.01
N VAL A 448 -3.11 17.11 17.58
CA VAL A 448 -3.48 18.46 17.14
C VAL A 448 -2.35 19.46 17.45
N THR A 449 -1.65 19.31 18.58
CA THR A 449 -0.47 20.13 18.89
C THR A 449 0.62 19.91 17.84
N ILE A 450 0.96 18.66 17.52
CA ILE A 450 1.96 18.33 16.49
C ILE A 450 1.57 18.91 15.12
N ILE A 451 0.29 18.78 14.72
CA ILE A 451 -0.19 19.28 13.43
C ILE A 451 -0.13 20.80 13.34
N ASN A 452 -0.49 21.52 14.43
CA ASN A 452 -0.52 22.98 14.46
C ASN A 452 0.85 23.63 14.68
N THR A 453 1.83 22.87 15.15
CA THR A 453 3.19 23.37 15.38
C THR A 453 3.88 23.65 14.04
N PRO A 454 4.60 24.77 13.86
CA PRO A 454 5.38 25.03 12.66
C PRO A 454 6.39 23.92 12.35
N SER A 455 6.75 23.77 11.10
CA SER A 455 7.78 22.81 10.66
C SER A 455 9.16 23.45 10.79
N SER A 456 10.17 22.65 11.19
CA SER A 456 11.58 23.05 11.12
C SER A 456 12.10 23.09 9.68
N ILE A 457 11.33 22.57 8.73
CA ILE A 457 11.64 22.63 7.30
C ILE A 457 11.06 23.94 6.78
N GLU A 458 11.90 24.84 6.33
CA GLU A 458 11.53 26.17 5.85
C GLU A 458 10.67 26.14 4.58
N VAL A 459 10.79 25.04 3.79
CA VAL A 459 10.02 24.85 2.55
C VAL A 459 8.60 24.37 2.89
N PRO A 460 7.55 24.93 2.26
CA PRO A 460 6.17 24.45 2.45
C PRO A 460 6.05 22.95 2.19
N THR A 461 5.19 22.28 2.96
CA THR A 461 5.01 20.81 2.86
C THR A 461 4.61 20.37 1.45
N GLU A 462 3.94 21.23 0.69
CA GLU A 462 3.51 20.98 -0.69
C GLU A 462 4.70 20.92 -1.66
N ASP A 463 5.81 21.59 -1.34
CA ASP A 463 6.98 21.67 -2.21
C ASP A 463 8.03 20.60 -1.91
N PHE A 464 8.14 20.14 -0.66
CA PHE A 464 9.10 19.07 -0.34
C PHE A 464 8.51 17.66 -0.29
N ALA A 465 7.20 17.52 -0.04
CA ALA A 465 6.55 16.22 0.04
C ALA A 465 5.95 15.85 -1.33
N GLY A 466 6.58 14.92 -2.01
CA GLY A 466 6.13 14.46 -3.33
C GLY A 466 6.53 13.02 -3.63
N GLY A 467 6.34 12.63 -4.86
CA GLY A 467 6.64 11.31 -5.34
C GLY A 467 5.83 10.21 -4.65
N PHE A 468 6.46 9.08 -4.41
CA PHE A 468 5.83 7.94 -3.74
C PHE A 468 5.40 8.24 -2.30
N MET A 469 6.10 9.16 -1.62
CA MET A 469 5.75 9.58 -0.26
C MET A 469 4.35 10.18 -0.18
N VAL A 470 3.99 11.08 -1.12
CA VAL A 470 2.62 11.66 -1.19
C VAL A 470 1.60 10.59 -1.58
N THR A 471 1.93 9.69 -2.49
CA THR A 471 1.07 8.55 -2.84
C THR A 471 0.70 7.73 -1.60
N ILE A 472 1.68 7.40 -0.76
CA ILE A 472 1.44 6.67 0.50
C ILE A 472 0.68 7.53 1.50
N TYR A 473 1.04 8.81 1.66
CA TYR A 473 0.35 9.75 2.52
C TYR A 473 -1.15 9.78 2.22
N VAL A 474 -1.51 10.12 0.99
CA VAL A 474 -2.93 10.23 0.58
C VAL A 474 -3.66 8.91 0.74
N THR A 475 -3.04 7.77 0.35
CA THR A 475 -3.63 6.45 0.52
C THR A 475 -3.96 6.15 1.97
N VAL A 476 -2.98 6.30 2.85
CA VAL A 476 -3.10 5.90 4.26
C VAL A 476 -4.08 6.80 5.01
N PHE A 477 -3.98 8.13 4.84
CA PHE A 477 -4.91 9.05 5.48
C PHE A 477 -6.33 8.94 4.93
N THR A 478 -6.48 8.70 3.62
CA THR A 478 -7.79 8.39 3.04
C THR A 478 -8.43 7.19 3.72
N LEU A 479 -7.72 6.07 3.83
CA LEU A 479 -8.25 4.85 4.43
C LEU A 479 -8.53 5.02 5.92
N LEU A 480 -7.66 5.73 6.63
CA LEU A 480 -7.78 5.97 8.07
C LEU A 480 -9.05 6.75 8.43
N PHE A 481 -9.36 7.80 7.66
CA PHE A 481 -10.53 8.64 7.92
C PHE A 481 -11.80 8.15 7.22
N SER A 482 -11.70 7.59 6.01
CA SER A 482 -12.87 7.11 5.28
C SER A 482 -13.48 5.86 5.89
N PHE A 483 -12.69 5.00 6.57
CA PHE A 483 -13.21 3.78 7.18
C PHE A 483 -14.20 4.08 8.31
N PRO A 484 -13.88 4.86 9.37
CA PRO A 484 -14.86 5.18 10.41
C PRO A 484 -16.05 5.97 9.86
N LEU A 485 -15.83 6.91 8.93
CA LEU A 485 -16.91 7.65 8.30
C LEU A 485 -17.83 6.73 7.49
N GLY A 486 -17.27 5.80 6.72
CA GLY A 486 -18.02 4.81 5.96
C GLY A 486 -18.84 3.88 6.85
N VAL A 487 -18.29 3.43 7.99
CA VAL A 487 -19.03 2.65 8.98
C VAL A 487 -20.21 3.45 9.55
N LEU A 488 -20.00 4.70 9.94
CA LEU A 488 -21.07 5.59 10.45
C LEU A 488 -22.18 5.80 9.40
N LEU A 489 -21.81 6.04 8.15
CA LEU A 489 -22.76 6.20 7.04
C LEU A 489 -23.55 4.91 6.78
N ALA A 490 -22.92 3.74 6.84
CA ALA A 490 -23.59 2.45 6.70
C ALA A 490 -24.60 2.22 7.81
N LEU A 491 -24.23 2.51 9.06
CA LEU A 491 -25.12 2.42 10.20
C LEU A 491 -26.28 3.43 10.11
N ALA A 492 -26.01 4.66 9.69
CA ALA A 492 -27.02 5.69 9.48
C ALA A 492 -28.00 5.29 8.38
N ARG A 493 -27.52 4.75 7.24
CA ARG A 493 -28.36 4.28 6.12
C ARG A 493 -29.25 3.09 6.51
N THR A 494 -28.81 2.24 7.42
CA THR A 494 -29.59 1.11 7.93
C THR A 494 -30.43 1.45 9.16
N SER A 495 -30.37 2.67 9.66
CA SER A 495 -31.09 3.13 10.85
C SER A 495 -32.63 3.16 10.64
N ARG A 496 -33.37 2.93 11.73
CA ARG A 496 -34.82 3.12 11.77
C ARG A 496 -35.24 4.59 11.76
N LEU A 497 -34.35 5.51 12.15
CA LEU A 497 -34.58 6.94 12.17
C LEU A 497 -34.51 7.52 10.74
N PRO A 498 -35.62 8.08 10.21
CA PRO A 498 -35.71 8.47 8.80
C PRO A 498 -34.70 9.56 8.43
N ILE A 499 -34.42 10.50 9.32
CA ILE A 499 -33.48 11.60 9.05
C ILE A 499 -32.05 11.12 8.81
N PHE A 500 -31.55 10.18 9.65
CA PHE A 500 -30.20 9.63 9.46
C PHE A 500 -30.10 8.81 8.17
N ARG A 501 -31.17 8.05 7.85
CA ARG A 501 -31.24 7.29 6.62
C ARG A 501 -31.23 8.23 5.39
N LEU A 502 -32.02 9.29 5.44
CA LEU A 502 -32.09 10.28 4.36
C LEU A 502 -30.75 10.96 4.13
N LEU A 503 -30.13 11.52 5.18
CA LEU A 503 -28.83 12.19 5.09
C LEU A 503 -27.73 11.26 4.58
N ALA A 504 -27.64 10.04 5.10
CA ALA A 504 -26.67 9.06 4.64
C ALA A 504 -26.92 8.64 3.19
N THR A 505 -28.17 8.49 2.77
CA THR A 505 -28.52 8.17 1.38
C THR A 505 -28.12 9.29 0.44
N ILE A 506 -28.47 10.54 0.76
CA ILE A 506 -28.07 11.71 -0.04
C ILE A 506 -26.56 11.75 -0.18
N TYR A 507 -25.82 11.63 0.93
CA TYR A 507 -24.36 11.62 0.89
C TYR A 507 -23.81 10.52 -0.02
N ILE A 508 -24.20 9.26 0.24
CA ILE A 508 -23.66 8.11 -0.46
C ILE A 508 -23.96 8.18 -1.96
N GLU A 509 -25.19 8.48 -2.34
CA GLU A 509 -25.57 8.56 -3.76
C GLU A 509 -24.90 9.73 -4.46
N SER A 510 -24.78 10.90 -3.81
CA SER A 510 -24.11 12.07 -4.38
C SER A 510 -22.63 11.80 -4.66
N PHE A 511 -21.87 11.30 -3.68
CA PHE A 511 -20.44 11.06 -3.85
C PHE A 511 -20.12 9.87 -4.76
N ARG A 512 -21.00 8.86 -4.85
CA ARG A 512 -20.84 7.75 -5.79
C ARG A 512 -21.29 8.09 -7.21
N GLY A 513 -22.15 9.06 -7.36
CA GLY A 513 -22.63 9.52 -8.67
C GLY A 513 -21.68 10.45 -9.42
N VAL A 514 -20.67 11.00 -8.74
CA VAL A 514 -19.71 11.94 -9.31
C VAL A 514 -18.34 11.25 -9.51
N PRO A 515 -17.67 11.43 -10.66
CA PRO A 515 -16.31 10.92 -10.85
C PRO A 515 -15.33 11.51 -9.84
N LEU A 516 -14.37 10.69 -9.35
CA LEU A 516 -13.36 11.15 -8.39
C LEU A 516 -12.57 12.36 -8.90
N ILE A 517 -12.23 12.39 -10.19
CA ILE A 517 -11.50 13.52 -10.77
C ILE A 517 -12.25 14.84 -10.63
N THR A 518 -13.57 14.83 -10.81
CA THR A 518 -14.42 16.01 -10.63
C THR A 518 -14.41 16.47 -9.17
N MET A 519 -14.43 15.53 -8.22
CA MET A 519 -14.32 15.83 -6.79
C MET A 519 -12.95 16.44 -6.45
N LEU A 520 -11.88 15.96 -7.05
CA LEU A 520 -10.55 16.53 -6.86
C LEU A 520 -10.52 18.00 -7.31
N PHE A 521 -10.99 18.31 -8.52
CA PHE A 521 -11.06 19.69 -8.98
C PHE A 521 -11.97 20.56 -8.10
N PHE A 522 -13.10 20.02 -7.64
CA PHE A 522 -13.99 20.75 -6.74
C PHE A 522 -13.27 21.16 -5.45
N PHE A 523 -12.58 20.23 -4.79
CA PHE A 523 -11.91 20.53 -3.51
C PHE A 523 -10.64 21.36 -3.68
N THR A 524 -9.90 21.21 -4.77
CA THR A 524 -8.63 21.95 -4.98
C THR A 524 -8.86 23.36 -5.52
N VAL A 525 -9.90 23.58 -6.32
CA VAL A 525 -10.15 24.87 -6.95
C VAL A 525 -11.36 25.57 -6.32
N PHE A 526 -12.53 24.92 -6.34
CA PHE A 526 -13.78 25.60 -5.98
C PHE A 526 -13.95 25.81 -4.49
N VAL A 527 -13.55 24.88 -3.63
CA VAL A 527 -13.76 25.01 -2.17
C VAL A 527 -13.08 26.27 -1.63
N ASN A 528 -11.88 26.60 -2.09
CA ASN A 528 -11.15 27.79 -1.65
C ASN A 528 -11.91 29.09 -1.99
N LEU A 529 -12.75 29.11 -3.04
CA LEU A 529 -13.59 30.27 -3.38
C LEU A 529 -14.75 30.50 -2.41
N PHE A 530 -15.14 29.47 -1.66
CA PHE A 530 -16.24 29.54 -0.68
C PHE A 530 -15.76 29.69 0.76
N LEU A 531 -14.45 29.60 1.00
CA LEU A 531 -13.91 29.81 2.34
C LEU A 531 -13.87 31.30 2.70
N PRO A 532 -14.07 31.65 3.97
CA PRO A 532 -13.91 33.03 4.46
C PRO A 532 -12.51 33.57 4.18
N GLU A 533 -12.40 34.89 4.04
CA GLU A 533 -11.12 35.58 3.86
C GLU A 533 -10.10 35.16 4.94
N GLY A 534 -8.88 34.83 4.51
CA GLY A 534 -7.81 34.36 5.38
C GLY A 534 -7.84 32.88 5.74
N MET A 535 -8.80 32.11 5.18
CA MET A 535 -8.82 30.65 5.27
C MET A 535 -8.51 30.04 3.90
N GLU A 536 -7.41 29.34 3.80
CA GLU A 536 -7.03 28.57 2.62
C GLU A 536 -6.91 27.09 2.96
N LEU A 537 -7.41 26.27 2.07
CA LEU A 537 -7.25 24.82 2.17
C LEU A 537 -6.02 24.42 1.35
N ALA A 538 -4.96 24.04 2.05
CA ALA A 538 -3.73 23.57 1.42
C ALA A 538 -4.00 22.44 0.42
N LEU A 539 -3.32 22.42 -0.71
CA LEU A 539 -3.54 21.48 -1.82
C LEU A 539 -3.57 20.03 -1.36
N LEU A 540 -2.60 19.61 -0.55
CA LEU A 540 -2.51 18.24 -0.04
C LEU A 540 -3.68 17.89 0.89
N ALA A 541 -4.16 18.85 1.69
CA ALA A 541 -5.34 18.67 2.53
C ALA A 541 -6.62 18.58 1.68
N ALA A 542 -6.76 19.45 0.67
CA ALA A 542 -7.89 19.44 -0.25
C ALA A 542 -8.07 18.10 -0.96
N VAL A 543 -7.00 17.57 -1.55
CA VAL A 543 -7.04 16.26 -2.23
C VAL A 543 -7.32 15.13 -1.24
N THR A 544 -6.73 15.17 -0.04
CA THR A 544 -6.97 14.15 0.99
C THR A 544 -8.42 14.14 1.43
N ILE A 545 -9.03 15.30 1.65
CA ILE A 545 -10.45 15.42 2.01
C ILE A 545 -11.34 14.88 0.88
N ALA A 546 -11.06 15.24 -0.37
CA ALA A 546 -11.81 14.71 -1.52
C ALA A 546 -11.77 13.18 -1.57
N PHE A 547 -10.59 12.59 -1.43
CA PHE A 547 -10.42 11.14 -1.38
C PHE A 547 -11.14 10.50 -0.20
N VAL A 548 -11.08 11.11 0.99
CA VAL A 548 -11.76 10.62 2.20
C VAL A 548 -13.26 10.57 2.00
N LEU A 549 -13.86 11.67 1.53
CA LEU A 549 -15.30 11.77 1.34
C LEU A 549 -15.79 10.82 0.24
N PHE A 550 -15.07 10.74 -0.87
CA PHE A 550 -15.37 9.80 -1.95
C PHE A 550 -15.27 8.34 -1.47
N SER A 551 -14.14 7.95 -0.87
CA SER A 551 -13.92 6.58 -0.41
C SER A 551 -14.88 6.17 0.69
N ALA A 552 -15.29 7.08 1.58
CA ALA A 552 -16.25 6.80 2.63
C ALA A 552 -17.62 6.36 2.08
N ALA A 553 -18.06 6.93 0.95
CA ALA A 553 -19.31 6.53 0.31
C ALA A 553 -19.27 5.08 -0.22
N TYR A 554 -18.16 4.67 -0.82
CA TYR A 554 -17.96 3.28 -1.27
C TYR A 554 -17.79 2.31 -0.10
N LEU A 555 -17.02 2.70 0.92
CA LEU A 555 -16.86 1.90 2.14
C LEU A 555 -18.20 1.71 2.87
N ALA A 556 -19.05 2.73 2.88
CA ALA A 556 -20.38 2.62 3.48
C ALA A 556 -21.23 1.53 2.82
N GLU A 557 -21.20 1.42 1.50
CA GLU A 557 -21.92 0.35 0.77
C GLU A 557 -21.32 -1.04 1.04
N ASN A 558 -19.99 -1.14 1.06
CA ASN A 558 -19.32 -2.40 1.39
C ASN A 558 -19.68 -2.87 2.81
N VAL A 559 -19.67 -1.97 3.79
CA VAL A 559 -20.05 -2.28 5.17
C VAL A 559 -21.55 -2.59 5.28
N ARG A 560 -22.40 -1.84 4.56
CA ARG A 560 -23.84 -2.12 4.51
C ARG A 560 -24.14 -3.53 3.99
N GLY A 561 -23.44 -3.95 2.92
CA GLY A 561 -23.54 -5.31 2.40
C GLY A 561 -23.17 -6.36 3.45
N GLY A 562 -22.10 -6.12 4.23
CA GLY A 562 -21.71 -6.99 5.33
C GLY A 562 -22.72 -7.02 6.48
N LEU A 563 -23.29 -5.87 6.86
CA LEU A 563 -24.33 -5.80 7.89
C LEU A 563 -25.60 -6.57 7.49
N GLN A 564 -25.98 -6.54 6.23
CA GLN A 564 -27.11 -7.28 5.68
C GLN A 564 -26.89 -8.80 5.66
N ALA A 565 -25.65 -9.25 5.61
CA ALA A 565 -25.28 -10.67 5.65
C ALA A 565 -25.39 -11.28 7.06
N VAL A 566 -25.51 -10.47 8.12
CA VAL A 566 -25.69 -10.97 9.51
C VAL A 566 -27.06 -11.61 9.67
N ARG A 567 -27.09 -12.84 10.16
CA ARG A 567 -28.32 -13.63 10.34
C ARG A 567 -29.28 -12.95 11.31
N ARG A 568 -30.59 -12.96 11.00
CA ARG A 568 -31.65 -12.40 11.86
C ARG A 568 -31.63 -12.93 13.28
N GLY A 569 -31.35 -14.22 13.49
CA GLY A 569 -31.24 -14.83 14.80
C GLY A 569 -30.20 -14.17 15.72
N GLN A 570 -29.17 -13.49 15.18
CA GLN A 570 -28.22 -12.73 15.99
C GLN A 570 -28.85 -11.46 16.58
N TYR A 571 -29.77 -10.83 15.86
CA TYR A 571 -30.54 -9.69 16.32
C TYR A 571 -31.54 -10.13 17.40
N GLU A 572 -32.30 -11.22 17.15
CA GLU A 572 -33.30 -11.78 18.04
C GLU A 572 -32.67 -12.26 19.34
N ALA A 573 -31.56 -13.00 19.30
CA ALA A 573 -30.82 -13.43 20.46
C ALA A 573 -30.30 -12.27 21.32
N SER A 574 -29.80 -11.21 20.63
CA SER A 574 -29.33 -10.00 21.33
C SER A 574 -30.48 -9.26 22.05
N ASP A 575 -31.64 -9.19 21.41
CA ASP A 575 -32.85 -8.57 21.99
C ASP A 575 -33.38 -9.40 23.17
N ALA A 576 -33.34 -10.74 23.10
CA ALA A 576 -33.71 -11.65 24.19
C ALA A 576 -32.79 -11.51 25.42
N LEU A 577 -31.52 -11.14 25.21
CA LEU A 577 -30.56 -10.83 26.28
C LEU A 577 -30.74 -9.41 26.86
N GLY A 578 -31.69 -8.63 26.38
CA GLY A 578 -31.94 -7.25 26.83
C GLY A 578 -30.91 -6.24 26.43
N LEU A 579 -30.09 -6.50 25.38
CA LEU A 579 -29.12 -5.55 24.91
C LEU A 579 -29.78 -4.33 24.27
N THR A 580 -29.29 -3.14 24.59
CA THR A 580 -29.69 -1.91 23.90
C THR A 580 -29.27 -1.96 22.41
N THR A 581 -29.94 -1.17 21.58
CA THR A 581 -29.60 -1.08 20.14
C THR A 581 -28.11 -0.76 19.91
N VAL A 582 -27.51 0.09 20.76
CA VAL A 582 -26.08 0.45 20.67
C VAL A 582 -25.20 -0.75 21.04
N GLN A 583 -25.52 -1.45 22.11
CA GLN A 583 -24.78 -2.65 22.56
C GLN A 583 -24.91 -3.78 21.54
N ARG A 584 -26.12 -4.06 21.06
CA ARG A 584 -26.37 -5.05 20.01
C ARG A 584 -25.56 -4.73 18.75
N THR A 585 -25.64 -3.48 18.29
CA THR A 585 -24.92 -3.06 17.09
C THR A 585 -23.39 -3.12 17.28
N GLY A 586 -22.89 -2.55 18.40
CA GLY A 586 -21.44 -2.44 18.64
C GLY A 586 -20.77 -3.77 18.98
N PHE A 587 -21.43 -4.65 19.76
CA PHE A 587 -20.78 -5.88 20.24
C PHE A 587 -21.10 -7.12 19.40
N ILE A 588 -22.26 -7.17 18.74
CA ILE A 588 -22.72 -8.38 18.05
C ILE A 588 -22.75 -8.19 16.52
N VAL A 589 -23.48 -7.17 16.03
CA VAL A 589 -23.80 -7.05 14.61
C VAL A 589 -22.61 -6.47 13.83
N LEU A 590 -22.05 -5.37 14.29
CA LEU A 590 -20.97 -4.66 13.58
C LEU A 590 -19.70 -5.52 13.43
N PRO A 591 -19.19 -6.21 14.47
CA PRO A 591 -18.01 -7.07 14.29
C PRO A 591 -18.23 -8.20 13.28
N GLN A 592 -19.44 -8.80 13.26
CA GLN A 592 -19.78 -9.85 12.31
C GLN A 592 -19.93 -9.28 10.89
N GLY A 593 -20.61 -8.13 10.74
CA GLY A 593 -20.78 -7.44 9.47
C GLY A 593 -19.44 -7.00 8.87
N LEU A 594 -18.56 -6.41 9.69
CA LEU A 594 -17.21 -6.02 9.26
C LEU A 594 -16.39 -7.23 8.80
N ARG A 595 -16.47 -8.36 9.51
CA ARG A 595 -15.79 -9.59 9.11
C ARG A 595 -16.16 -10.03 7.69
N VAL A 596 -17.44 -9.97 7.34
CA VAL A 596 -17.93 -10.30 5.99
C VAL A 596 -17.50 -9.26 4.96
N SER A 597 -17.35 -7.99 5.39
CA SER A 597 -16.96 -6.87 4.51
C SER A 597 -15.46 -6.81 4.21
N ILE A 598 -14.59 -7.59 4.87
CA ILE A 598 -13.13 -7.50 4.71
C ILE A 598 -12.68 -7.63 3.23
N PRO A 599 -13.14 -8.63 2.43
CA PRO A 599 -12.70 -8.74 1.05
C PRO A 599 -12.99 -7.49 0.21
N PRO A 600 -14.22 -6.95 0.17
CA PRO A 600 -14.49 -5.71 -0.57
C PRO A 600 -13.79 -4.48 0.02
N LEU A 601 -13.57 -4.41 1.34
CA LEU A 601 -12.83 -3.31 1.97
C LEU A 601 -11.36 -3.27 1.52
N VAL A 602 -10.71 -4.43 1.41
CA VAL A 602 -9.34 -4.49 0.88
C VAL A 602 -9.32 -4.19 -0.61
N GLY A 603 -10.34 -4.63 -1.37
CA GLY A 603 -10.51 -4.23 -2.77
C GLY A 603 -10.55 -2.71 -2.92
N GLN A 604 -11.30 -2.03 -2.06
CA GLN A 604 -11.35 -0.55 -2.02
C GLN A 604 -10.00 0.06 -1.64
N ALA A 605 -9.27 -0.51 -0.69
CA ALA A 605 -7.95 -0.03 -0.32
C ALA A 605 -6.95 -0.09 -1.49
N ILE A 606 -6.97 -1.21 -2.26
CA ILE A 606 -6.15 -1.35 -3.46
C ILE A 606 -6.57 -0.36 -4.55
N ALA A 607 -7.88 -0.12 -4.72
CA ALA A 607 -8.40 0.88 -5.64
C ALA A 607 -7.89 2.27 -5.27
N THR A 608 -8.08 2.70 -4.03
CA THR A 608 -7.61 4.00 -3.50
C THR A 608 -6.11 4.19 -3.72
N TYR A 609 -5.27 3.17 -3.45
CA TYR A 609 -3.83 3.22 -3.69
C TYR A 609 -3.48 3.49 -5.16
N LYS A 610 -4.20 2.89 -6.10
CA LYS A 610 -3.98 3.11 -7.54
C LYS A 610 -4.57 4.44 -8.02
N GLU A 611 -5.70 4.86 -7.47
CA GLU A 611 -6.39 6.10 -7.81
C GLU A 611 -5.59 7.35 -7.42
N THR A 612 -4.61 7.23 -6.50
CA THR A 612 -3.69 8.35 -6.21
C THR A 612 -2.93 8.84 -7.44
N SER A 613 -2.80 8.03 -8.50
CA SER A 613 -2.23 8.48 -9.78
C SER A 613 -3.03 9.61 -10.45
N LEU A 614 -4.30 9.82 -10.06
CA LEU A 614 -5.11 10.95 -10.52
C LEU A 614 -4.64 12.30 -9.94
N LEU A 615 -3.86 12.28 -8.86
CA LEU A 615 -3.27 13.49 -8.25
C LEU A 615 -2.38 14.27 -9.23
N ALA A 616 -1.73 13.55 -10.17
CA ALA A 616 -0.96 14.16 -11.24
C ALA A 616 -1.74 15.19 -12.06
N ILE A 617 -3.06 15.01 -12.20
CA ILE A 617 -3.93 15.87 -13.03
C ILE A 617 -4.25 17.17 -12.31
N VAL A 618 -4.40 17.15 -11.00
CA VAL A 618 -4.73 18.35 -10.20
C VAL A 618 -3.49 19.11 -9.70
N GLY A 619 -2.31 18.75 -10.21
CA GLY A 619 -1.10 19.52 -9.94
C GLY A 619 -0.27 19.04 -8.76
N VAL A 620 -0.66 17.98 -8.04
CA VAL A 620 0.14 17.39 -6.97
C VAL A 620 1.34 16.64 -7.57
N PHE A 621 2.49 16.76 -6.93
CA PHE A 621 3.71 16.05 -7.32
C PHE A 621 3.69 14.61 -6.80
N ASP A 622 2.76 13.80 -7.32
CA ASP A 622 2.65 12.39 -6.98
C ASP A 622 3.68 11.53 -7.74
N PHE A 623 3.66 10.23 -7.50
CA PHE A 623 4.59 9.28 -8.10
C PHE A 623 4.49 9.22 -9.63
N LEU A 624 3.27 9.34 -10.18
CA LEU A 624 3.07 9.35 -11.64
C LEU A 624 3.59 10.65 -12.27
N ARG A 625 3.30 11.81 -11.68
CA ARG A 625 3.76 13.10 -12.20
C ARG A 625 5.27 13.20 -12.21
N MET A 626 5.94 12.68 -11.17
CA MET A 626 7.41 12.63 -11.13
C MET A 626 7.99 11.87 -12.33
N ALA A 627 7.44 10.69 -12.62
CA ALA A 627 7.94 9.85 -13.70
C ALA A 627 7.53 10.30 -15.11
N ARG A 628 6.33 10.91 -15.24
CA ARG A 628 5.77 11.30 -16.54
C ARG A 628 6.23 12.69 -17.00
N ASP A 629 6.30 13.63 -16.04
CA ASP A 629 6.44 15.05 -16.37
C ASP A 629 7.76 15.64 -15.85
N ILE A 630 8.19 15.31 -14.63
CA ILE A 630 9.34 16.00 -14.02
C ILE A 630 10.68 15.39 -14.49
N MET A 631 10.83 14.08 -14.34
CA MET A 631 12.07 13.40 -14.69
C MET A 631 12.41 13.53 -16.19
N PRO A 632 11.45 13.32 -17.13
CA PRO A 632 11.76 13.41 -18.57
C PRO A 632 11.94 14.83 -19.09
N ASN A 633 11.73 15.86 -18.28
CA ASN A 633 12.00 17.25 -18.64
C ASN A 633 13.39 17.72 -18.18
N GLN A 634 14.15 16.87 -17.51
CA GLN A 634 15.56 17.14 -17.22
C GLN A 634 16.36 17.09 -18.53
N PRO A 635 17.30 18.03 -18.78
CA PRO A 635 18.04 18.12 -20.04
C PRO A 635 18.71 16.80 -20.44
N GLU A 636 19.27 16.06 -19.47
CA GLU A 636 20.01 14.81 -19.71
C GLU A 636 19.07 13.62 -20.03
N PHE A 637 17.78 13.74 -19.68
CA PHE A 637 16.80 12.67 -19.84
C PHE A 637 15.59 13.09 -20.66
N LEU A 638 15.78 14.09 -21.52
CA LEU A 638 14.68 14.67 -22.29
C LEU A 638 13.97 13.61 -23.13
N GLY A 639 12.67 13.41 -22.83
CA GLY A 639 11.83 12.44 -23.53
C GLY A 639 11.87 11.00 -22.97
N GLU A 640 12.75 10.68 -22.02
CA GLU A 640 12.92 9.33 -21.44
C GLU A 640 11.81 8.96 -20.44
N ARG A 641 10.56 8.93 -20.93
CA ARG A 641 9.38 8.61 -20.11
C ARG A 641 9.17 7.12 -19.86
N LYS A 642 9.54 6.28 -20.85
CA LYS A 642 9.19 4.85 -20.84
C LYS A 642 9.83 4.06 -19.68
N PRO A 643 11.14 4.21 -19.37
CA PRO A 643 11.76 3.49 -18.26
C PRO A 643 11.13 3.86 -16.92
N ALA A 644 10.88 5.16 -16.69
CA ALA A 644 10.27 5.63 -15.45
C ALA A 644 8.84 5.13 -15.28
N LEU A 645 8.02 5.17 -16.33
CA LEU A 645 6.65 4.66 -16.29
C LEU A 645 6.61 3.16 -16.02
N LEU A 646 7.51 2.37 -16.62
CA LEU A 646 7.60 0.95 -16.32
C LEU A 646 8.02 0.71 -14.87
N PHE A 647 8.99 1.47 -14.37
CA PHE A 647 9.43 1.38 -12.97
C PHE A 647 8.28 1.64 -11.99
N ILE A 648 7.55 2.74 -12.16
CA ILE A 648 6.42 3.06 -11.26
C ILE A 648 5.28 2.04 -11.37
N CYS A 649 5.00 1.51 -12.58
CA CYS A 649 4.04 0.42 -12.74
C CYS A 649 4.42 -0.81 -11.93
N VAL A 650 5.70 -1.18 -11.90
CA VAL A 650 6.20 -2.30 -11.08
C VAL A 650 6.01 -2.00 -9.59
N VAL A 651 6.32 -0.78 -9.13
CA VAL A 651 6.15 -0.39 -7.73
C VAL A 651 4.67 -0.42 -7.32
N TYR A 652 3.77 0.15 -8.14
CA TYR A 652 2.32 0.06 -7.91
C TYR A 652 1.82 -1.38 -7.90
N PHE A 653 2.30 -2.20 -8.82
CA PHE A 653 1.94 -3.62 -8.87
C PHE A 653 2.38 -4.37 -7.62
N VAL A 654 3.63 -4.18 -7.17
CA VAL A 654 4.16 -4.83 -5.96
C VAL A 654 3.34 -4.47 -4.74
N GLY A 655 3.00 -3.18 -4.55
CA GLY A 655 2.16 -2.72 -3.45
C GLY A 655 0.75 -3.32 -3.50
N ALA A 656 0.08 -3.25 -4.65
CA ALA A 656 -1.26 -3.81 -4.83
C ALA A 656 -1.27 -5.34 -4.65
N TYR A 657 -0.27 -6.04 -5.18
CA TYR A 657 -0.12 -7.49 -5.01
C TYR A 657 0.11 -7.90 -3.56
N ALA A 658 0.95 -7.16 -2.83
CA ALA A 658 1.19 -7.40 -1.40
C ALA A 658 -0.10 -7.24 -0.59
N MET A 659 -0.87 -6.17 -0.81
CA MET A 659 -2.18 -5.97 -0.17
C MET A 659 -3.15 -7.10 -0.51
N SER A 660 -3.25 -7.51 -1.77
CA SER A 660 -4.12 -8.61 -2.21
C SER A 660 -3.75 -9.94 -1.54
N LYS A 661 -2.45 -10.26 -1.46
CA LYS A 661 -1.99 -11.48 -0.79
C LYS A 661 -2.22 -11.47 0.71
N TYR A 662 -2.08 -10.31 1.34
CA TYR A 662 -2.40 -10.14 2.75
C TYR A 662 -3.91 -10.34 3.00
N SER A 663 -4.79 -9.78 2.15
CA SER A 663 -6.24 -10.00 2.20
C SER A 663 -6.62 -11.48 2.16
N GLN A 664 -6.10 -12.21 1.18
CA GLN A 664 -6.38 -13.64 1.03
C GLN A 664 -6.00 -14.46 2.29
N ARG A 665 -4.90 -14.08 2.95
CA ARG A 665 -4.50 -14.69 4.22
C ARG A 665 -5.44 -14.32 5.36
N LEU A 666 -5.86 -13.06 5.41
CA LEU A 666 -6.79 -12.56 6.43
C LEU A 666 -8.15 -13.24 6.29
N GLU A 667 -8.67 -13.35 5.08
CA GLU A 667 -9.93 -14.05 4.76
C GLU A 667 -9.91 -15.50 5.24
N LYS A 668 -8.84 -16.23 4.92
CA LYS A 668 -8.65 -17.62 5.39
C LYS A 668 -8.60 -17.72 6.92
N ASN A 669 -7.87 -16.83 7.57
CA ASN A 669 -7.76 -16.83 9.04
C ASN A 669 -9.08 -16.51 9.74
N LEU A 670 -9.94 -15.75 9.08
CA LEU A 670 -11.27 -15.38 9.59
C LEU A 670 -12.35 -16.36 9.17
N GLY A 671 -12.04 -17.38 8.35
CA GLY A 671 -13.01 -18.34 7.82
C GLY A 671 -14.08 -17.68 6.94
N VAL A 672 -13.74 -16.61 6.23
CA VAL A 672 -14.64 -15.94 5.29
C VAL A 672 -14.65 -16.75 3.99
N GLY A 673 -15.84 -17.23 3.59
CA GLY A 673 -15.99 -18.06 2.38
C GLY A 673 -15.98 -19.56 2.62
N GLU A 674 -15.72 -20.05 3.83
CA GLU A 674 -15.94 -21.45 4.21
C GLU A 674 -17.41 -21.62 4.68
N ARG A 675 -18.30 -21.91 3.73
CA ARG A 675 -19.70 -22.31 3.98
C ARG A 675 -19.95 -23.69 3.38
#